data_6b6b00796392f01faaa03c82951c8c63
#
_entry.id   6b6b00796392f01faaa03c82951c8c63
#
_cell.length_a   1.000
_cell.length_b   1.000
_cell.length_c   1.000
_cell.angle_alpha   90.00
_cell.angle_beta   90.00
_cell.angle_gamma   90.00
#
_symmetry.space_group_name_H-M   'P 1'
#
loop_
_entity.id
_entity.type
_entity.pdbx_description
1 polymer ?
#
loop_
_entity_poly.entity_id
_entity_poly.type
_entity_poly.pdbx_seq_one_letter_code
_entity_poly.pdbx_strand_id
1 'polypeptide(L)'
;MRRALKQFIFRMLAKDPEAIVVSFATGDLELARRMHAEIQQLEPERRHFLVTPDEFSSYRQLRKRFRSYRIGLAPVLFTPDMRYSALRRAAFLLAPTKILAYNQRLERHHLRARTAIASWLFLKGVPLDRIFLRPKWLVPWKKDRSVFPTSVQEIEGRPLAPRRRKIGVLSPYFPYPLSHGGAVRIFHLLREMAEEFDIFLFAFRDCETDADFKPVLEHCARVILVGKSRYREPRWSTLAPPEVYEFHSSAMFSVIHRVRSEYQIEALQVEYTMLAPYAGDVLVEHDVTFELYRQVFESTGRGWWDYWRWRRFEKKWAARYRRVAVMSEHDHKLLDVPQAVVVPNGVDLQRFTPEMERPGQRLLFVGSFRHFPNIVAYRFFMEQVWPTLRESLPEIQLTVVAGPDPLLYWREHTGQPSIPIDGRVELLEFVRDVRPLYIETNLAIVPTLVSAGTNLKVLEAMAMQRAVVSTSSGCAGLGLEHGANVWIADTPQDFAQGIEILLADRDLRERIAAHGCAHVERNFNWPAIGEKQRALLRELLPPRVQIRRGESADIEQIAAIQATAPEASQWQAPDYLTFDCQVATLDGQIAGFVVSRSVGNQEREILNVAVRPDLRRLRIATDLLRAEMARWPGAHFLEVRESNAGARQLYERLGFEAVGSRPGYYENPPESGIVMRIFS
;
A
#
# COMPACT_ATOMS: atom_id res chain seq x y z
N MET A 1 17.87 38.68 -14.53
CA MET A 1 18.58 39.81 -13.94
C MET A 1 19.25 39.51 -12.57
N ARG A 2 18.54 39.09 -11.52
CA ARG A 2 19.16 38.81 -10.18
C ARG A 2 20.23 37.69 -10.19
N ARG A 3 20.12 36.65 -11.04
CA ARG A 3 21.08 35.54 -11.11
C ARG A 3 22.38 35.96 -11.77
N ALA A 4 22.33 36.75 -12.84
CA ALA A 4 23.50 37.29 -13.57
C ALA A 4 24.27 38.30 -12.72
N LEU A 5 23.60 39.23 -12.01
CA LEU A 5 24.21 40.19 -11.13
C LEU A 5 24.91 39.46 -9.94
N LYS A 6 24.30 38.42 -9.40
CA LYS A 6 24.87 37.61 -8.33
C LYS A 6 26.12 36.84 -8.79
N GLN A 7 26.11 36.30 -10.00
CA GLN A 7 27.28 35.65 -10.59
C GLN A 7 28.43 36.64 -10.83
N PHE A 8 28.13 37.83 -11.31
CA PHE A 8 29.10 38.91 -11.52
C PHE A 8 29.78 39.32 -10.22
N ILE A 9 29.02 39.54 -9.12
CA ILE A 9 29.55 39.90 -7.82
C ILE A 9 30.49 38.82 -7.26
N PHE A 10 30.15 37.54 -7.41
CA PHE A 10 31.00 36.44 -6.93
C PHE A 10 32.30 36.33 -7.73
N ARG A 11 32.26 36.58 -9.06
CA ARG A 11 33.49 36.66 -9.88
C ARG A 11 34.41 37.81 -9.44
N MET A 12 33.84 38.98 -9.17
CA MET A 12 34.62 40.11 -8.64
C MET A 12 35.25 39.79 -7.28
N LEU A 13 34.64 38.97 -6.46
CA LEU A 13 35.17 38.52 -5.17
C LEU A 13 36.13 37.31 -5.28
N ALA A 14 36.57 36.97 -6.50
CA ALA A 14 37.40 35.78 -6.80
C ALA A 14 36.83 34.47 -6.20
N LYS A 15 35.52 34.37 -6.17
CA LYS A 15 34.83 33.15 -5.73
C LYS A 15 34.14 32.49 -6.91
N ASP A 16 34.19 31.13 -6.96
CA ASP A 16 33.43 30.36 -7.90
C ASP A 16 31.93 30.72 -7.75
N PRO A 17 31.24 31.15 -8.82
CA PRO A 17 29.82 31.49 -8.75
C PRO A 17 28.95 30.29 -8.48
N GLU A 18 29.42 29.07 -8.78
CA GLU A 18 28.71 27.84 -8.50
C GLU A 18 28.76 27.50 -7.00
N ALA A 19 27.63 27.10 -6.48
CA ALA A 19 27.52 26.73 -5.07
C ALA A 19 27.90 25.27 -4.90
N ILE A 20 28.82 25.01 -3.98
CA ILE A 20 29.22 23.66 -3.58
C ILE A 20 28.44 23.16 -2.36
N VAL A 21 28.45 21.85 -2.18
CA VAL A 21 27.97 21.17 -0.96
C VAL A 21 29.18 20.63 -0.19
N VAL A 22 29.24 20.92 1.10
CA VAL A 22 30.32 20.44 1.97
C VAL A 22 29.68 19.68 3.14
N SER A 23 29.70 18.35 3.08
CA SER A 23 29.22 17.47 4.14
C SER A 23 30.27 17.24 5.21
N PHE A 24 29.88 17.20 6.47
CA PHE A 24 30.77 17.01 7.62
C PHE A 24 30.46 15.71 8.34
N ALA A 25 31.42 14.79 8.36
CA ALA A 25 31.34 13.51 9.05
C ALA A 25 31.54 13.67 10.54
N THR A 26 30.55 14.15 11.26
CA THR A 26 30.61 14.49 12.68
C THR A 26 29.92 13.46 13.57
N GLY A 27 30.01 12.19 13.22
CA GLY A 27 29.45 11.04 13.90
C GLY A 27 30.04 9.75 13.33
N ASP A 28 29.23 8.68 13.32
CA ASP A 28 29.60 7.44 12.66
C ASP A 28 29.91 7.69 11.19
N LEU A 29 31.03 7.15 10.71
CA LEU A 29 31.53 7.43 9.36
C LEU A 29 30.65 6.84 8.27
N GLU A 30 30.05 5.69 8.51
CA GLU A 30 29.16 5.05 7.56
C GLU A 30 27.84 5.82 7.43
N LEU A 31 27.27 6.24 8.57
CA LEU A 31 26.11 7.11 8.60
C LEU A 31 26.37 8.46 7.91
N ALA A 32 27.58 9.01 8.09
CA ALA A 32 28.01 10.23 7.40
C ALA A 32 28.15 10.04 5.88
N ARG A 33 28.64 8.89 5.44
CA ARG A 33 28.70 8.53 4.01
C ARG A 33 27.29 8.40 3.41
N ARG A 34 26.35 7.79 4.12
CA ARG A 34 24.94 7.72 3.69
C ARG A 34 24.29 9.10 3.61
N MET A 35 24.48 9.94 4.63
CA MET A 35 24.07 11.34 4.57
C MET A 35 24.65 12.06 3.33
N HIS A 36 25.93 11.82 3.04
CA HIS A 36 26.59 12.43 1.89
C HIS A 36 26.03 11.92 0.56
N ALA A 37 25.81 10.61 0.43
CA ALA A 37 25.22 10.00 -0.75
C ALA A 37 23.78 10.50 -1.00
N GLU A 38 22.97 10.61 0.07
CA GLU A 38 21.62 11.18 -0.02
C GLU A 38 21.65 12.62 -0.56
N ILE A 39 22.57 13.45 -0.07
CA ILE A 39 22.70 14.83 -0.54
C ILE A 39 23.20 14.89 -1.98
N GLN A 40 24.07 13.97 -2.40
CA GLN A 40 24.50 13.88 -3.80
C GLN A 40 23.32 13.59 -4.73
N GLN A 41 22.43 12.69 -4.33
CA GLN A 41 21.19 12.39 -5.09
C GLN A 41 20.24 13.61 -5.13
N LEU A 42 20.16 14.38 -4.04
CA LEU A 42 19.26 15.53 -3.95
C LEU A 42 19.74 16.78 -4.70
N GLU A 43 21.04 16.94 -4.84
CA GLU A 43 21.68 18.11 -5.48
C GLU A 43 22.75 17.66 -6.48
N PRO A 44 22.42 16.81 -7.48
CA PRO A 44 23.40 16.18 -8.37
C PRO A 44 24.18 17.18 -9.25
N GLU A 45 23.64 18.37 -9.47
CA GLU A 45 24.29 19.41 -10.28
C GLU A 45 25.43 20.15 -9.56
N ARG A 46 25.58 19.93 -8.24
CA ARG A 46 26.60 20.61 -7.45
C ARG A 46 27.81 19.73 -7.21
N ARG A 47 28.96 20.38 -7.02
CA ARG A 47 30.15 19.67 -6.56
C ARG A 47 30.02 19.37 -5.08
N HIS A 48 30.33 18.13 -4.70
CA HIS A 48 30.19 17.61 -3.35
C HIS A 48 31.56 17.32 -2.74
N PHE A 49 31.70 17.68 -1.46
CA PHE A 49 32.88 17.40 -0.65
C PHE A 49 32.44 16.78 0.66
N LEU A 50 33.13 15.72 1.08
CA LEU A 50 32.97 15.13 2.41
C LEU A 50 34.23 15.47 3.23
N VAL A 51 34.05 16.09 4.40
CA VAL A 51 35.13 16.38 5.34
C VAL A 51 35.04 15.38 6.47
N THR A 52 36.05 14.53 6.59
CA THR A 52 36.16 13.54 7.67
C THR A 52 36.95 14.10 8.85
N PRO A 53 36.83 13.51 10.06
CA PRO A 53 37.61 13.91 11.21
C PRO A 53 39.12 13.85 10.98
N ASP A 54 39.60 12.88 10.22
CA ASP A 54 41.03 12.67 9.91
C ASP A 54 41.59 13.77 9.01
N GLU A 55 40.77 14.35 8.16
CA GLU A 55 41.13 15.48 7.29
C GLU A 55 41.08 16.84 8.02
N PHE A 56 40.53 16.87 9.25
CA PHE A 56 40.31 18.09 10.01
C PHE A 56 41.42 18.34 11.02
N SER A 57 42.38 19.22 10.73
CA SER A 57 43.38 19.65 11.69
C SER A 57 43.00 20.98 12.36
N SER A 58 42.43 21.96 11.63
CA SER A 58 42.02 23.25 12.18
C SER A 58 40.98 23.96 11.29
N TYR A 59 40.22 24.90 11.90
CA TYR A 59 39.33 25.78 11.16
C TYR A 59 40.05 26.64 10.10
N ARG A 60 41.29 27.09 10.41
CA ARG A 60 42.10 27.91 9.48
C ARG A 60 42.40 27.13 8.18
N GLN A 61 42.78 25.88 8.30
CA GLN A 61 43.02 25.01 7.14
C GLN A 61 41.75 24.79 6.33
N LEU A 62 40.66 24.49 6.99
CA LEU A 62 39.35 24.27 6.34
C LEU A 62 38.87 25.52 5.59
N ARG A 63 39.02 26.69 6.23
CA ARG A 63 38.71 27.99 5.60
C ARG A 63 39.61 28.27 4.39
N LYS A 64 40.90 27.90 4.44
CA LYS A 64 41.83 28.04 3.30
C LYS A 64 41.41 27.14 2.15
N ARG A 65 41.06 25.86 2.43
CA ARG A 65 40.59 24.86 1.45
C ARG A 65 39.35 25.34 0.66
N PHE A 66 38.39 25.96 1.34
CA PHE A 66 37.13 26.36 0.73
C PHE A 66 37.01 27.88 0.45
N ARG A 67 38.11 28.64 0.53
CA ARG A 67 38.10 30.11 0.39
C ARG A 67 37.58 30.55 -1.00
N SER A 68 37.96 29.84 -2.04
CA SER A 68 37.59 30.14 -3.43
C SER A 68 36.16 29.68 -3.81
N TYR A 69 35.51 28.92 -2.96
CA TYR A 69 34.18 28.34 -3.24
C TYR A 69 33.08 29.11 -2.50
N ARG A 70 31.89 29.05 -3.06
CA ARG A 70 30.65 29.47 -2.41
C ARG A 70 29.95 28.24 -1.83
N ILE A 71 29.93 28.11 -0.51
CA ILE A 71 29.19 27.01 0.13
C ILE A 71 27.69 27.30 0.06
N GLY A 72 26.96 26.44 -0.67
CA GLY A 72 25.50 26.52 -0.83
C GLY A 72 24.75 25.74 0.24
N LEU A 73 25.33 24.62 0.69
CA LEU A 73 24.77 23.76 1.70
C LEU A 73 25.90 23.09 2.50
N ALA A 74 25.69 22.92 3.79
CA ALA A 74 26.61 22.26 4.69
C ALA A 74 25.87 21.23 5.55
N PRO A 75 25.71 19.98 5.05
CA PRO A 75 25.18 18.88 5.82
C PRO A 75 26.11 18.50 6.99
N VAL A 76 25.55 18.39 8.20
CA VAL A 76 26.28 18.09 9.43
C VAL A 76 25.51 17.03 10.20
N LEU A 77 26.16 15.93 10.55
CA LEU A 77 25.57 14.86 11.35
C LEU A 77 25.68 15.21 12.85
N PHE A 78 24.55 15.30 13.54
CA PHE A 78 24.48 15.56 14.97
C PHE A 78 24.22 14.27 15.75
N THR A 79 25.26 13.87 16.50
CA THR A 79 25.21 12.74 17.44
C THR A 79 25.52 13.25 18.85
N PRO A 80 25.16 12.52 19.91
CA PRO A 80 25.55 12.89 21.29
C PRO A 80 27.05 12.91 21.52
N ASP A 81 27.84 12.33 20.61
CA ASP A 81 29.29 12.22 20.75
C ASP A 81 29.99 13.59 20.69
N MET A 82 30.63 13.96 21.78
CA MET A 82 31.34 15.23 21.95
C MET A 82 32.67 15.28 21.21
N ARG A 83 33.26 14.15 20.81
CA ARG A 83 34.55 14.09 20.08
C ARG A 83 34.54 14.91 18.80
N TYR A 84 33.39 15.05 18.17
CA TYR A 84 33.23 15.82 16.93
C TYR A 84 32.86 17.30 17.14
N SER A 85 32.87 17.80 18.36
CA SER A 85 32.46 19.18 18.69
C SER A 85 33.28 20.26 17.98
N ALA A 86 34.58 20.01 17.80
CA ALA A 86 35.46 20.93 17.09
C ALA A 86 35.12 21.03 15.60
N LEU A 87 34.90 19.90 14.95
CA LEU A 87 34.51 19.84 13.53
C LEU A 87 33.09 20.42 13.30
N ARG A 88 32.15 20.17 14.20
CA ARG A 88 30.82 20.82 14.16
C ARG A 88 30.92 22.33 14.29
N ARG A 89 31.72 22.86 15.24
CA ARG A 89 31.96 24.30 15.36
C ARG A 89 32.59 24.89 14.11
N ALA A 90 33.54 24.17 13.50
CA ALA A 90 34.15 24.59 12.25
C ALA A 90 33.14 24.67 11.08
N ALA A 91 32.22 23.71 10.99
CA ALA A 91 31.15 23.75 10.01
C ALA A 91 30.23 24.97 10.18
N PHE A 92 29.85 25.32 11.43
CA PHE A 92 29.05 26.49 11.71
C PHE A 92 29.78 27.78 11.34
N LEU A 93 31.07 27.89 11.65
CA LEU A 93 31.87 29.08 11.32
C LEU A 93 32.11 29.21 9.81
N LEU A 94 32.19 28.08 9.10
CA LEU A 94 32.42 28.07 7.65
C LEU A 94 31.14 28.43 6.87
N ALA A 95 29.99 28.00 7.32
CA ALA A 95 28.72 28.18 6.62
C ALA A 95 27.51 28.44 7.56
N PRO A 96 27.52 29.57 8.34
CA PRO A 96 26.62 29.79 9.48
C PRO A 96 25.13 29.80 9.12
N THR A 97 24.77 30.11 7.88
CA THR A 97 23.36 30.18 7.42
C THR A 97 22.95 29.02 6.51
N LYS A 98 23.84 28.04 6.32
CA LYS A 98 23.71 26.97 5.35
C LYS A 98 23.76 25.57 5.96
N ILE A 99 23.71 25.48 7.27
CA ILE A 99 23.77 24.20 7.98
C ILE A 99 22.47 23.44 7.78
N LEU A 100 22.62 22.23 7.28
CA LEU A 100 21.57 21.22 7.25
C LEU A 100 21.94 20.14 8.28
N ALA A 101 21.30 20.20 9.44
CA ALA A 101 21.56 19.26 10.53
C ALA A 101 20.86 17.92 10.21
N TYR A 102 21.58 16.83 10.40
CA TYR A 102 21.08 15.46 10.37
C TYR A 102 21.18 14.85 11.76
N ASN A 103 20.18 14.12 12.18
CA ASN A 103 20.25 13.29 13.39
C ASN A 103 20.69 11.85 13.05
N GLN A 104 20.75 10.97 14.04
CA GLN A 104 21.14 9.56 13.88
C GLN A 104 20.17 8.75 13.00
N ARG A 105 18.93 9.24 12.79
CA ARG A 105 17.92 8.64 11.91
C ARG A 105 17.93 9.20 10.50
N LEU A 106 18.96 9.98 10.14
CA LEU A 106 19.04 10.74 8.89
C LEU A 106 17.86 11.70 8.66
N GLU A 107 17.10 12.02 9.72
CA GLU A 107 16.15 13.14 9.67
C GLU A 107 16.95 14.44 9.60
N ARG A 108 16.49 15.39 8.78
CA ARG A 108 17.23 16.61 8.51
C ARG A 108 16.45 17.87 8.82
N HIS A 109 17.16 18.89 9.28
CA HIS A 109 16.62 20.20 9.59
C HIS A 109 17.58 21.34 9.23
N HIS A 110 17.08 22.35 8.51
CA HIS A 110 17.84 23.58 8.26
C HIS A 110 17.94 24.44 9.54
N LEU A 111 19.14 24.61 10.05
CA LEU A 111 19.37 25.50 11.19
C LEU A 111 19.28 26.96 10.74
N ARG A 112 18.29 27.69 11.27
CA ARG A 112 18.05 29.11 10.95
C ARG A 112 17.79 29.91 12.23
N ALA A 113 18.29 31.13 12.27
CA ALA A 113 18.05 32.03 13.39
C ALA A 113 16.55 32.30 13.65
N ARG A 114 15.76 32.38 12.59
CA ARG A 114 14.30 32.55 12.69
C ARG A 114 13.54 31.36 13.28
N THR A 115 14.17 30.21 13.34
CA THR A 115 13.62 28.97 13.91
C THR A 115 14.53 28.44 15.02
N ALA A 116 15.17 29.35 15.80
CA ALA A 116 16.18 28.97 16.80
C ALA A 116 15.66 27.93 17.80
N ILE A 117 14.45 28.12 18.34
CA ILE A 117 13.82 27.17 19.29
C ILE A 117 13.64 25.80 18.64
N ALA A 118 13.12 25.77 17.42
CA ALA A 118 12.94 24.56 16.68
C ALA A 118 14.28 23.86 16.35
N SER A 119 15.27 24.63 15.94
CA SER A 119 16.61 24.12 15.69
C SER A 119 17.26 23.56 16.97
N TRP A 120 17.07 24.21 18.10
CA TRP A 120 17.53 23.71 19.39
C TRP A 120 16.84 22.41 19.81
N LEU A 121 15.51 22.32 19.64
CA LEU A 121 14.74 21.11 19.92
C LEU A 121 15.18 19.94 19.04
N PHE A 122 15.38 20.19 17.74
CA PHE A 122 15.91 19.17 16.81
C PHE A 122 17.27 18.64 17.28
N LEU A 123 18.18 19.53 17.65
CA LEU A 123 19.52 19.17 18.18
C LEU A 123 19.45 18.40 19.51
N LYS A 124 18.36 18.55 20.26
CA LYS A 124 18.07 17.77 21.48
C LYS A 124 17.34 16.45 21.20
N GLY A 125 17.15 16.12 19.93
CA GLY A 125 16.45 14.90 19.53
C GLY A 125 14.94 14.95 19.72
N VAL A 126 14.38 16.16 19.93
CA VAL A 126 12.94 16.37 19.99
C VAL A 126 12.44 16.52 18.55
N PRO A 127 11.54 15.67 18.07
CA PRO A 127 10.97 15.80 16.72
C PRO A 127 10.20 17.12 16.61
N LEU A 128 10.65 17.96 15.70
CA LEU A 128 10.20 19.36 15.59
C LEU A 128 8.80 19.51 15.03
N ASP A 129 8.37 18.55 14.24
CA ASP A 129 7.01 18.44 13.75
C ASP A 129 5.98 18.23 14.87
N ARG A 130 6.45 17.90 16.09
CA ARG A 130 5.62 17.72 17.29
C ARG A 130 5.18 19.02 17.96
N ILE A 131 5.87 20.12 17.74
CA ILE A 131 5.76 21.32 18.60
C ILE A 131 5.22 22.55 17.86
N PHE A 132 5.45 22.67 16.56
CA PHE A 132 5.10 23.87 15.80
C PHE A 132 4.05 23.62 14.73
N LEU A 133 2.80 23.79 15.11
CA LEU A 133 1.70 23.98 14.16
C LEU A 133 1.86 25.38 13.51
N ARG A 134 2.41 25.46 12.30
CA ARG A 134 2.27 26.68 11.51
C ARG A 134 0.86 26.72 10.91
N PRO A 135 0.06 27.74 11.21
CA PRO A 135 -1.20 27.96 10.50
C PRO A 135 -0.92 28.05 8.99
N LYS A 136 -1.75 27.41 8.18
CA LYS A 136 -1.61 27.36 6.69
C LYS A 136 -1.46 28.76 6.04
N TRP A 137 -1.99 29.80 6.66
CA TRP A 137 -1.97 31.18 6.17
C TRP A 137 -0.65 31.94 6.44
N LEU A 138 0.25 31.42 7.31
CA LEU A 138 1.54 32.02 7.60
C LEU A 138 2.67 31.56 6.65
N VAL A 139 2.41 30.61 5.77
CA VAL A 139 3.35 30.15 4.76
C VAL A 139 2.93 30.76 3.44
N PRO A 140 3.65 31.80 2.92
CA PRO A 140 3.40 32.22 1.55
C PRO A 140 3.61 31.01 0.66
N TRP A 141 2.61 30.68 -0.13
CA TRP A 141 2.62 29.59 -1.09
C TRP A 141 3.70 29.86 -2.13
N LYS A 142 4.91 29.48 -1.87
CA LYS A 142 5.92 29.35 -2.92
C LYS A 142 5.45 28.17 -3.77
N LYS A 143 4.93 28.46 -4.96
CA LYS A 143 4.83 27.47 -6.03
C LYS A 143 6.19 26.80 -6.13
N ASP A 144 6.26 25.55 -5.71
CA ASP A 144 7.48 24.74 -5.80
C ASP A 144 7.70 24.48 -7.29
N ARG A 145 8.56 25.27 -7.92
CA ARG A 145 8.88 25.20 -9.35
C ARG A 145 9.86 24.06 -9.68
N SER A 146 10.25 23.27 -8.73
CA SER A 146 11.01 22.04 -8.96
C SER A 146 10.06 20.85 -9.16
N VAL A 147 9.15 20.95 -10.13
CA VAL A 147 8.48 19.79 -10.68
C VAL A 147 9.51 19.12 -11.59
N PHE A 148 10.31 18.20 -11.04
CA PHE A 148 10.92 17.19 -11.92
C PHE A 148 9.75 16.44 -12.56
N PRO A 149 9.78 16.22 -13.88
CA PRO A 149 8.74 15.43 -14.52
C PRO A 149 8.75 14.05 -13.86
N THR A 150 7.70 13.77 -13.11
CA THR A 150 7.50 12.44 -12.54
C THR A 150 7.30 11.54 -13.74
N SER A 151 8.25 10.66 -14.02
CA SER A 151 8.13 9.73 -15.15
C SER A 151 6.95 8.79 -14.86
N VAL A 152 5.99 8.80 -15.78
CA VAL A 152 4.91 7.81 -15.80
C VAL A 152 5.24 6.83 -16.91
N GLN A 153 5.32 5.55 -16.56
CA GLN A 153 5.55 4.47 -17.51
C GLN A 153 4.33 3.53 -17.48
N GLU A 154 3.75 3.28 -18.64
CA GLU A 154 2.66 2.33 -18.81
C GLU A 154 3.17 1.12 -19.57
N ILE A 155 2.93 -0.07 -19.04
CA ILE A 155 3.40 -1.32 -19.60
C ILE A 155 2.17 -2.22 -19.83
N GLU A 156 2.05 -2.70 -21.06
CA GLU A 156 1.00 -3.64 -21.42
C GLU A 156 1.34 -5.04 -20.88
N GLY A 157 0.34 -5.66 -20.27
CA GLY A 157 0.43 -7.04 -19.78
C GLY A 157 -0.47 -7.97 -20.57
N ARG A 158 -1.22 -8.84 -19.87
CA ARG A 158 -2.12 -9.78 -20.52
C ARG A 158 -3.25 -9.05 -21.25
N PRO A 159 -3.78 -9.62 -22.35
CA PRO A 159 -4.91 -9.07 -23.07
C PRO A 159 -6.15 -8.92 -22.19
N LEU A 160 -6.90 -7.83 -22.40
CA LEU A 160 -8.20 -7.64 -21.76
C LEU A 160 -9.21 -8.68 -22.25
N ALA A 161 -9.95 -9.29 -21.34
CA ALA A 161 -11.01 -10.22 -21.69
C ALA A 161 -12.37 -9.50 -21.80
N PRO A 162 -13.14 -9.68 -22.90
CA PRO A 162 -14.32 -8.86 -23.21
C PRO A 162 -15.41 -8.84 -22.14
N ARG A 163 -15.45 -9.83 -21.26
CA ARG A 163 -16.47 -9.95 -20.22
C ARG A 163 -15.94 -9.85 -18.79
N ARG A 164 -14.63 -9.66 -18.60
CA ARG A 164 -14.05 -9.53 -17.27
C ARG A 164 -14.24 -8.12 -16.71
N ARG A 165 -14.48 -8.05 -15.41
CA ARG A 165 -14.57 -6.79 -14.69
C ARG A 165 -13.17 -6.23 -14.43
N LYS A 166 -13.05 -4.93 -14.36
CA LYS A 166 -11.76 -4.24 -14.29
C LYS A 166 -11.55 -3.64 -12.92
N ILE A 167 -10.46 -4.04 -12.27
CA ILE A 167 -10.09 -3.64 -10.92
C ILE A 167 -8.75 -2.91 -10.96
N GLY A 168 -8.69 -1.74 -10.33
CA GLY A 168 -7.44 -1.05 -10.07
C GLY A 168 -6.85 -1.48 -8.73
N VAL A 169 -5.53 -1.64 -8.67
CA VAL A 169 -4.79 -1.87 -7.42
C VAL A 169 -3.69 -0.82 -7.32
N LEU A 170 -3.68 -0.02 -6.25
CA LEU A 170 -2.66 0.98 -5.97
C LEU A 170 -1.70 0.48 -4.90
N SER A 171 -0.41 0.37 -5.23
CA SER A 171 0.66 -0.11 -4.35
C SER A 171 1.74 0.96 -4.10
N PRO A 172 2.34 1.01 -2.90
CA PRO A 172 3.46 1.92 -2.61
C PRO A 172 4.76 1.53 -3.29
N TYR A 173 4.84 0.35 -3.89
CA TYR A 173 6.00 -0.17 -4.61
C TYR A 173 5.55 -1.21 -5.66
N PHE A 174 6.42 -1.51 -6.60
CA PHE A 174 6.23 -2.63 -7.52
C PHE A 174 6.43 -3.95 -6.76
N PRO A 175 5.45 -4.89 -6.77
CA PRO A 175 5.43 -6.05 -5.87
C PRO A 175 6.33 -7.22 -6.32
N TYR A 176 7.44 -6.93 -7.01
CA TYR A 176 8.44 -7.93 -7.41
C TYR A 176 9.83 -7.27 -7.45
N PRO A 177 10.91 -7.94 -6.99
CA PRO A 177 10.96 -9.30 -6.44
C PRO A 177 10.26 -9.43 -5.08
N LEU A 178 9.97 -10.67 -4.67
CA LEU A 178 9.27 -11.01 -3.42
C LEU A 178 10.18 -10.85 -2.20
N SER A 179 10.66 -9.63 -1.97
CA SER A 179 11.72 -9.32 -1.01
C SER A 179 11.23 -9.12 0.44
N HIS A 180 9.93 -8.96 0.63
CA HIS A 180 9.31 -8.75 1.95
C HIS A 180 7.82 -9.14 1.93
N GLY A 181 7.23 -9.34 3.11
CA GLY A 181 5.87 -9.86 3.28
C GLY A 181 4.79 -9.11 2.50
N GLY A 182 4.86 -7.77 2.46
CA GLY A 182 3.91 -6.98 1.68
C GLY A 182 3.99 -7.23 0.17
N ALA A 183 5.20 -7.38 -0.39
CA ALA A 183 5.40 -7.72 -1.80
C ALA A 183 4.85 -9.11 -2.11
N VAL A 184 5.12 -10.08 -1.23
CA VAL A 184 4.60 -11.46 -1.34
C VAL A 184 3.07 -11.43 -1.36
N ARG A 185 2.43 -10.74 -0.41
CA ARG A 185 0.98 -10.62 -0.34
C ARG A 185 0.38 -10.00 -1.60
N ILE A 186 0.86 -8.83 -1.99
CA ILE A 186 0.31 -8.10 -3.14
C ILE A 186 0.45 -8.97 -4.40
N PHE A 187 1.62 -9.57 -4.64
CA PHE A 187 1.85 -10.42 -5.80
C PHE A 187 0.89 -11.61 -5.87
N HIS A 188 0.77 -12.36 -4.77
CA HIS A 188 -0.11 -13.54 -4.76
C HIS A 188 -1.59 -13.14 -4.88
N LEU A 189 -2.03 -12.05 -4.25
CA LEU A 189 -3.40 -11.58 -4.42
C LEU A 189 -3.66 -11.05 -5.84
N LEU A 190 -2.70 -10.40 -6.50
CA LEU A 190 -2.83 -10.06 -7.93
C LEU A 190 -3.04 -11.32 -8.77
N ARG A 191 -2.27 -12.40 -8.52
CA ARG A 191 -2.42 -13.68 -9.20
C ARG A 191 -3.83 -14.27 -9.00
N GLU A 192 -4.28 -14.35 -7.76
CA GLU A 192 -5.59 -14.91 -7.43
C GLU A 192 -6.76 -14.07 -7.96
N MET A 193 -6.67 -12.74 -7.86
CA MET A 193 -7.68 -11.83 -8.43
C MET A 193 -7.71 -11.91 -9.96
N ALA A 194 -6.57 -12.16 -10.59
CA ALA A 194 -6.45 -12.28 -12.03
C ALA A 194 -7.19 -13.48 -12.64
N GLU A 195 -7.62 -14.44 -11.84
CA GLU A 195 -8.49 -15.53 -12.32
C GLU A 195 -9.86 -15.01 -12.77
N GLU A 196 -10.38 -13.97 -12.13
CA GLU A 196 -11.73 -13.43 -12.39
C GLU A 196 -11.72 -12.03 -12.98
N PHE A 197 -10.76 -11.19 -12.62
CA PHE A 197 -10.72 -9.76 -12.96
C PHE A 197 -9.59 -9.41 -13.92
N ASP A 198 -9.76 -8.36 -14.70
CA ASP A 198 -8.67 -7.69 -15.40
C ASP A 198 -8.07 -6.64 -14.47
N ILE A 199 -6.81 -6.81 -14.09
CA ILE A 199 -6.14 -6.02 -13.06
C ILE A 199 -5.32 -4.90 -13.70
N PHE A 200 -5.47 -3.68 -13.17
CA PHE A 200 -4.68 -2.49 -13.48
C PHE A 200 -3.84 -2.14 -12.25
N LEU A 201 -2.56 -2.42 -12.29
CA LEU A 201 -1.65 -2.14 -11.18
C LEU A 201 -1.06 -0.73 -11.32
N PHE A 202 -1.31 0.13 -10.35
CA PHE A 202 -0.64 1.41 -10.17
C PHE A 202 0.41 1.25 -9.07
N ALA A 203 1.67 1.50 -9.35
CA ALA A 203 2.74 1.34 -8.37
C ALA A 203 3.72 2.50 -8.40
N PHE A 204 4.23 2.87 -7.24
CA PHE A 204 5.37 3.77 -7.16
C PHE A 204 6.66 3.02 -7.47
N ARG A 205 7.58 3.71 -8.15
CA ARG A 205 8.91 3.21 -8.49
C ARG A 205 9.99 4.12 -7.93
N ASP A 206 10.96 3.54 -7.25
CA ASP A 206 12.22 4.19 -6.97
C ASP A 206 13.07 4.22 -8.24
N CYS A 207 13.78 5.31 -8.50
CA CYS A 207 14.28 5.70 -9.83
C CYS A 207 15.26 4.78 -10.56
N GLU A 208 15.73 3.65 -10.01
CA GLU A 208 16.92 2.99 -10.55
C GLU A 208 16.94 1.44 -10.52
N THR A 209 15.83 0.77 -10.28
CA THR A 209 15.86 -0.70 -10.31
C THR A 209 15.41 -1.23 -11.67
N ASP A 210 16.29 -1.97 -12.35
CA ASP A 210 15.90 -2.89 -13.42
C ASP A 210 15.02 -4.00 -12.82
N ALA A 211 13.75 -3.75 -12.76
CA ALA A 211 12.79 -4.71 -12.24
C ALA A 211 12.40 -5.68 -13.37
N ASP A 212 12.40 -6.97 -13.07
CA ASP A 212 11.76 -7.95 -13.95
C ASP A 212 10.24 -7.77 -13.84
N PHE A 213 9.62 -7.21 -14.88
CA PHE A 213 8.17 -6.96 -14.92
C PHE A 213 7.37 -8.20 -15.30
N LYS A 214 8.00 -9.19 -15.96
CA LYS A 214 7.32 -10.33 -16.55
C LYS A 214 6.40 -11.08 -15.57
N PRO A 215 6.84 -11.45 -14.35
CA PRO A 215 5.98 -12.20 -13.43
C PRO A 215 4.69 -11.47 -13.05
N VAL A 216 4.72 -10.13 -12.97
CA VAL A 216 3.54 -9.32 -12.64
C VAL A 216 2.66 -9.09 -13.87
N LEU A 217 3.26 -8.92 -15.05
CA LEU A 217 2.54 -8.72 -16.32
C LEU A 217 1.70 -9.94 -16.73
N GLU A 218 2.08 -11.14 -16.31
CA GLU A 218 1.28 -12.36 -16.51
C GLU A 218 -0.08 -12.29 -15.80
N HIS A 219 -0.23 -11.47 -14.77
CA HIS A 219 -1.43 -11.34 -13.96
C HIS A 219 -2.16 -10.01 -14.15
N CYS A 220 -1.48 -8.98 -14.63
CA CYS A 220 -2.05 -7.65 -14.82
C CYS A 220 -2.32 -7.35 -16.30
N ALA A 221 -3.45 -6.69 -16.61
CA ALA A 221 -3.72 -6.19 -17.95
C ALA A 221 -2.87 -4.97 -18.29
N ARG A 222 -2.59 -4.12 -17.29
CA ARG A 222 -1.71 -2.94 -17.38
C ARG A 222 -0.94 -2.77 -16.07
N VAL A 223 0.30 -2.35 -16.19
CA VAL A 223 1.12 -1.90 -15.06
C VAL A 223 1.50 -0.44 -15.30
N ILE A 224 1.12 0.43 -14.40
CA ILE A 224 1.37 1.86 -14.45
C ILE A 224 2.35 2.21 -13.34
N LEU A 225 3.58 2.56 -13.71
CA LEU A 225 4.63 2.93 -12.78
C LEU A 225 4.79 4.45 -12.74
N VAL A 226 4.75 4.99 -11.54
CA VAL A 226 4.94 6.43 -11.31
C VAL A 226 6.19 6.62 -10.46
N GLY A 227 7.15 7.37 -10.98
CA GLY A 227 8.36 7.71 -10.24
C GLY A 227 8.02 8.35 -8.90
N LYS A 228 8.58 7.81 -7.82
CA LYS A 228 8.41 8.38 -6.48
C LYS A 228 9.04 9.76 -6.46
N SER A 229 8.32 10.76 -5.99
CA SER A 229 8.90 12.10 -5.86
C SER A 229 10.08 12.04 -4.91
N ARG A 230 11.20 12.74 -5.28
CA ARG A 230 12.33 12.87 -4.36
C ARG A 230 11.82 13.34 -3.01
N TYR A 231 12.38 12.79 -1.92
CA TYR A 231 12.02 13.06 -0.55
C TYR A 231 11.79 14.56 -0.34
N ARG A 232 10.57 14.93 0.04
CA ARG A 232 10.25 16.28 0.52
C ARG A 232 10.38 16.26 2.03
N GLU A 233 11.17 17.18 2.55
CA GLU A 233 11.24 17.39 3.99
C GLU A 233 9.82 17.50 4.56
N PRO A 234 9.43 16.71 5.58
CA PRO A 234 8.09 16.76 6.15
C PRO A 234 7.77 18.20 6.55
N ARG A 235 6.68 18.74 6.05
CA ARG A 235 6.22 20.06 6.48
C ARG A 235 5.77 19.94 7.91
N TRP A 236 6.42 20.61 8.82
CA TRP A 236 6.23 20.59 10.26
C TRP A 236 4.81 20.81 10.76
N SER A 237 3.93 21.26 9.92
CA SER A 237 2.59 21.73 10.25
C SER A 237 1.49 20.69 10.03
N THR A 238 1.81 19.40 9.80
CA THR A 238 0.79 18.46 9.42
C THR A 238 0.50 17.44 10.51
N LEU A 239 -0.80 17.28 10.77
CA LEU A 239 -1.34 16.26 11.66
C LEU A 239 -1.34 14.85 11.03
N ALA A 240 -0.94 14.73 9.76
CA ALA A 240 -0.78 13.46 9.10
C ALA A 240 0.62 12.87 9.35
N PRO A 241 0.75 11.55 9.39
CA PRO A 241 2.05 10.89 9.49
C PRO A 241 3.00 11.30 8.36
N PRO A 242 4.32 11.40 8.60
CA PRO A 242 5.31 11.83 7.61
C PRO A 242 5.31 10.93 6.36
N GLU A 243 5.11 9.65 6.53
CA GLU A 243 5.10 8.63 5.49
C GLU A 243 4.04 8.89 4.42
N VAL A 244 2.92 9.50 4.80
CA VAL A 244 1.83 9.87 3.86
C VAL A 244 2.32 10.90 2.83
N TYR A 245 3.25 11.79 3.22
CA TYR A 245 3.78 12.81 2.31
C TYR A 245 4.77 12.26 1.31
N GLU A 246 5.45 11.21 1.66
CA GLU A 246 6.39 10.51 0.79
C GLU A 246 5.70 9.99 -0.48
N PHE A 247 4.44 9.57 -0.34
CA PHE A 247 3.64 9.02 -1.43
C PHE A 247 2.65 10.01 -2.05
N HIS A 248 2.67 11.29 -1.65
CA HIS A 248 1.78 12.29 -2.26
C HIS A 248 2.30 12.72 -3.63
N SER A 249 1.63 12.28 -4.69
CA SER A 249 1.99 12.56 -6.09
C SER A 249 0.78 13.02 -6.90
N SER A 250 0.85 14.24 -7.46
CA SER A 250 -0.17 14.74 -8.39
C SER A 250 -0.22 13.93 -9.69
N ALA A 251 0.93 13.39 -10.13
CA ALA A 251 1.00 12.53 -11.30
C ALA A 251 0.23 11.22 -11.08
N MET A 252 0.39 10.59 -9.90
CA MET A 252 -0.35 9.38 -9.54
C MET A 252 -1.87 9.67 -9.48
N PHE A 253 -2.30 10.76 -8.88
CA PHE A 253 -3.73 11.16 -8.89
C PHE A 253 -4.27 11.33 -10.31
N SER A 254 -3.54 12.03 -11.17
CA SER A 254 -3.96 12.28 -12.56
C SER A 254 -4.03 10.99 -13.37
N VAL A 255 -3.04 10.10 -13.24
CA VAL A 255 -3.00 8.85 -14.01
C VAL A 255 -4.07 7.87 -13.55
N ILE A 256 -4.32 7.75 -12.23
CA ILE A 256 -5.42 6.93 -11.72
C ILE A 256 -6.75 7.42 -12.29
N HIS A 257 -7.00 8.73 -12.24
CA HIS A 257 -8.26 9.29 -12.75
C HIS A 257 -8.42 9.05 -14.26
N ARG A 258 -7.37 9.30 -15.05
CA ARG A 258 -7.38 9.09 -16.49
C ARG A 258 -7.62 7.62 -16.85
N VAL A 259 -6.81 6.71 -16.32
CA VAL A 259 -6.88 5.27 -16.63
C VAL A 259 -8.20 4.66 -16.12
N ARG A 260 -8.68 5.10 -14.95
CA ARG A 260 -9.98 4.65 -14.41
C ARG A 260 -11.14 5.06 -15.34
N SER A 261 -11.08 6.27 -15.91
CA SER A 261 -12.09 6.74 -16.87
C SER A 261 -11.97 6.05 -18.23
N GLU A 262 -10.75 5.95 -18.78
CA GLU A 262 -10.47 5.37 -20.11
C GLU A 262 -10.88 3.90 -20.17
N TYR A 263 -10.49 3.11 -19.18
CA TYR A 263 -10.76 1.67 -19.16
C TYR A 263 -12.03 1.29 -18.40
N GLN A 264 -12.76 2.25 -17.82
CA GLN A 264 -13.96 2.00 -17.00
C GLN A 264 -13.67 1.05 -15.83
N ILE A 265 -12.60 1.34 -15.07
CA ILE A 265 -12.24 0.57 -13.88
C ILE A 265 -13.33 0.75 -12.81
N GLU A 266 -13.92 -0.35 -12.38
CA GLU A 266 -15.13 -0.36 -11.56
C GLU A 266 -14.84 -0.19 -10.07
N ALA A 267 -13.71 -0.71 -9.58
CA ALA A 267 -13.27 -0.53 -8.20
C ALA A 267 -11.76 -0.30 -8.12
N LEU A 268 -11.33 0.45 -7.11
CA LEU A 268 -9.93 0.70 -6.80
C LEU A 268 -9.61 0.18 -5.40
N GLN A 269 -8.71 -0.79 -5.31
CA GLN A 269 -8.09 -1.26 -4.09
C GLN A 269 -6.83 -0.46 -3.80
N VAL A 270 -6.67 -0.03 -2.57
CA VAL A 270 -5.53 0.77 -2.12
C VAL A 270 -4.77 0.00 -1.06
N GLU A 271 -3.54 -0.35 -1.37
CA GLU A 271 -2.64 -1.07 -0.47
C GLU A 271 -1.95 -0.10 0.49
N TYR A 272 -1.98 -0.40 1.76
CA TYR A 272 -1.43 0.39 2.86
C TYR A 272 -2.15 1.72 3.14
N THR A 273 -2.34 2.00 4.41
CA THR A 273 -3.03 3.20 4.91
C THR A 273 -2.38 4.51 4.50
N MET A 274 -1.06 4.54 4.29
CA MET A 274 -0.38 5.76 3.83
C MET A 274 -0.83 6.21 2.44
N LEU A 275 -1.37 5.31 1.62
CA LEU A 275 -1.97 5.62 0.32
C LEU A 275 -3.48 5.94 0.39
N ALA A 276 -4.11 5.83 1.56
CA ALA A 276 -5.54 6.06 1.71
C ALA A 276 -6.05 7.41 1.15
N PRO A 277 -5.26 8.51 1.12
CA PRO A 277 -5.69 9.76 0.49
C PRO A 277 -6.03 9.67 -1.01
N TYR A 278 -5.65 8.60 -1.70
CA TYR A 278 -6.03 8.35 -3.11
C TYR A 278 -7.49 7.93 -3.29
N ALA A 279 -8.21 7.65 -2.20
CA ALA A 279 -9.66 7.46 -2.16
C ALA A 279 -10.16 6.35 -3.10
N GLY A 280 -9.83 5.11 -2.76
CA GLY A 280 -10.35 3.90 -3.41
C GLY A 280 -11.66 3.39 -2.83
N ASP A 281 -12.06 2.21 -3.25
CA ASP A 281 -13.24 1.48 -2.75
C ASP A 281 -12.87 0.52 -1.61
N VAL A 282 -11.70 -0.13 -1.69
CA VAL A 282 -11.13 -1.02 -0.67
C VAL A 282 -9.82 -0.43 -0.16
N LEU A 283 -9.67 -0.33 1.16
CA LEU A 283 -8.39 -0.07 1.82
C LEU A 283 -7.84 -1.39 2.38
N VAL A 284 -6.59 -1.69 2.12
CA VAL A 284 -5.90 -2.86 2.69
C VAL A 284 -4.92 -2.38 3.76
N GLU A 285 -5.23 -2.70 5.00
CA GLU A 285 -4.39 -2.44 6.17
C GLU A 285 -3.47 -3.62 6.40
N HIS A 286 -2.22 -3.52 5.93
CA HIS A 286 -1.24 -4.58 6.12
C HIS A 286 -0.85 -4.76 7.59
N ASP A 287 -0.84 -3.66 8.33
CA ASP A 287 -0.56 -3.58 9.75
C ASP A 287 -1.37 -2.43 10.33
N VAL A 288 -1.90 -2.60 11.55
CA VAL A 288 -2.50 -1.49 12.29
C VAL A 288 -1.36 -0.65 12.88
N THR A 289 -0.93 0.37 12.14
CA THR A 289 0.30 1.14 12.40
C THR A 289 0.25 1.87 13.74
N PHE A 290 -0.92 2.37 14.17
CA PHE A 290 -1.00 3.03 15.47
C PHE A 290 -0.74 2.05 16.63
N GLU A 291 -1.07 0.77 16.47
CA GLU A 291 -0.79 -0.24 17.50
C GLU A 291 0.70 -0.46 17.67
N LEU A 292 1.46 -0.52 16.57
CA LEU A 292 2.92 -0.57 16.63
C LEU A 292 3.48 0.62 17.43
N TYR A 293 3.00 1.84 17.15
CA TYR A 293 3.46 3.03 17.89
C TYR A 293 2.99 3.05 19.35
N ARG A 294 1.84 2.44 19.68
CA ARG A 294 1.40 2.25 21.06
C ARG A 294 2.38 1.36 21.82
N GLN A 295 2.74 0.21 21.25
CA GLN A 295 3.69 -0.72 21.85
C GLN A 295 5.09 -0.11 22.02
N VAL A 296 5.56 0.66 21.01
CA VAL A 296 6.80 1.41 21.10
C VAL A 296 6.75 2.46 22.22
N PHE A 297 5.63 3.15 22.39
CA PHE A 297 5.44 4.12 23.44
C PHE A 297 5.46 3.45 24.84
N GLU A 298 4.76 2.34 25.02
CA GLU A 298 4.72 1.60 26.27
C GLU A 298 6.09 1.05 26.68
N SER A 299 6.86 0.55 25.70
CA SER A 299 8.18 -0.02 25.96
C SER A 299 9.29 1.04 26.17
N THR A 300 9.17 2.23 25.56
CA THR A 300 10.26 3.22 25.52
C THR A 300 9.91 4.57 26.16
N GLY A 301 8.64 4.81 26.49
CA GLY A 301 8.12 6.11 26.93
C GLY A 301 8.14 7.17 25.81
N ARG A 302 8.42 6.80 24.56
CA ARG A 302 8.58 7.71 23.41
C ARG A 302 7.61 7.35 22.29
N GLY A 303 7.25 8.31 21.45
CA GLY A 303 6.40 8.04 20.28
C GLY A 303 4.89 8.22 20.53
N TRP A 304 4.46 8.76 21.68
CA TRP A 304 3.03 9.04 21.96
C TRP A 304 2.36 9.88 20.87
N TRP A 305 3.07 10.86 20.31
CA TRP A 305 2.55 11.71 19.26
C TRP A 305 2.38 10.95 17.93
N ASP A 306 3.30 10.04 17.60
CA ASP A 306 3.21 9.21 16.41
C ASP A 306 2.04 8.24 16.54
N TYR A 307 1.86 7.61 17.71
CA TYR A 307 0.67 6.85 18.04
C TYR A 307 -0.62 7.64 17.81
N TRP A 308 -0.72 8.88 18.36
CA TRP A 308 -1.91 9.71 18.22
C TRP A 308 -2.17 10.11 16.75
N ARG A 309 -1.13 10.49 15.99
CA ARG A 309 -1.22 10.85 14.57
C ARG A 309 -1.71 9.67 13.73
N TRP A 310 -1.09 8.51 13.89
CA TRP A 310 -1.46 7.30 13.16
C TRP A 310 -2.86 6.87 13.52
N ARG A 311 -3.21 6.78 14.82
CA ARG A 311 -4.55 6.42 15.26
C ARG A 311 -5.64 7.31 14.66
N ARG A 312 -5.41 8.64 14.70
CA ARG A 312 -6.34 9.59 14.08
C ARG A 312 -6.41 9.43 12.56
N PHE A 313 -5.28 9.20 11.90
CA PHE A 313 -5.20 9.07 10.45
C PHE A 313 -5.88 7.79 9.96
N GLU A 314 -5.51 6.64 10.52
CA GLU A 314 -6.05 5.33 10.15
C GLU A 314 -7.56 5.26 10.39
N LYS A 315 -8.04 5.56 11.60
CA LYS A 315 -9.50 5.56 11.89
C LYS A 315 -10.27 6.51 10.98
N LYS A 316 -9.72 7.70 10.68
CA LYS A 316 -10.35 8.66 9.78
C LYS A 316 -10.48 8.12 8.35
N TRP A 317 -9.45 7.47 7.83
CA TRP A 317 -9.46 7.00 6.45
C TRP A 317 -10.18 5.65 6.33
N ALA A 318 -9.98 4.73 7.26
CA ALA A 318 -10.73 3.48 7.32
C ALA A 318 -12.25 3.73 7.27
N ALA A 319 -12.75 4.70 8.05
CA ALA A 319 -14.19 5.06 8.06
C ALA A 319 -14.71 5.64 6.72
N ARG A 320 -13.86 5.99 5.77
CA ARG A 320 -14.25 6.57 4.47
C ARG A 320 -14.30 5.58 3.33
N TYR A 321 -13.69 4.43 3.50
CA TYR A 321 -13.69 3.37 2.50
C TYR A 321 -14.96 2.52 2.62
N ARG A 322 -15.40 1.96 1.52
CA ARG A 322 -16.57 1.07 1.49
C ARG A 322 -16.28 -0.25 2.19
N ARG A 323 -15.05 -0.75 2.09
CA ARG A 323 -14.54 -1.92 2.80
C ARG A 323 -13.08 -1.69 3.20
N VAL A 324 -12.69 -2.31 4.31
CA VAL A 324 -11.32 -2.32 4.81
C VAL A 324 -10.90 -3.77 5.01
N ALA A 325 -9.91 -4.23 4.26
CA ALA A 325 -9.33 -5.56 4.46
C ALA A 325 -8.23 -5.48 5.52
N VAL A 326 -8.35 -6.28 6.57
CA VAL A 326 -7.36 -6.41 7.65
C VAL A 326 -6.79 -7.81 7.69
N MET A 327 -5.63 -7.99 8.34
CA MET A 327 -4.88 -9.25 8.29
C MET A 327 -5.37 -10.30 9.29
N SER A 328 -6.02 -9.89 10.37
CA SER A 328 -6.45 -10.80 11.45
C SER A 328 -7.69 -10.29 12.20
N GLU A 329 -8.32 -11.19 12.96
CA GLU A 329 -9.40 -10.81 13.90
C GLU A 329 -8.90 -9.85 14.98
N HIS A 330 -7.62 -9.92 15.33
CA HIS A 330 -7.00 -8.96 16.25
C HIS A 330 -6.99 -7.55 15.65
N ASP A 331 -6.52 -7.42 14.40
CA ASP A 331 -6.49 -6.13 13.69
C ASP A 331 -7.91 -5.58 13.46
N HIS A 332 -8.87 -6.47 13.18
CA HIS A 332 -10.28 -6.10 13.06
C HIS A 332 -10.81 -5.44 14.34
N LYS A 333 -10.53 -6.06 15.49
CA LYS A 333 -10.92 -5.51 16.80
C LYS A 333 -10.19 -4.22 17.15
N LEU A 334 -8.91 -4.09 16.80
CA LEU A 334 -8.11 -2.88 17.04
C LEU A 334 -8.59 -1.70 16.20
N LEU A 335 -8.83 -1.94 14.93
CA LEU A 335 -9.28 -0.89 14.01
C LEU A 335 -10.69 -0.43 14.34
N ASP A 336 -11.56 -1.36 14.78
CA ASP A 336 -12.92 -1.10 15.27
C ASP A 336 -13.74 -0.22 14.30
N VAL A 337 -13.87 -0.71 13.07
CA VAL A 337 -14.72 -0.10 12.04
C VAL A 337 -15.63 -1.17 11.44
N PRO A 338 -16.94 -0.88 11.24
CA PRO A 338 -17.92 -1.90 10.86
C PRO A 338 -17.72 -2.46 9.45
N GLN A 339 -17.02 -1.74 8.56
CA GLN A 339 -16.71 -2.18 7.20
C GLN A 339 -15.40 -2.98 7.09
N ALA A 340 -14.74 -3.31 8.22
CA ALA A 340 -13.56 -4.15 8.22
C ALA A 340 -13.92 -5.63 7.96
N VAL A 341 -13.11 -6.29 7.16
CA VAL A 341 -13.22 -7.70 6.80
C VAL A 341 -11.84 -8.35 6.89
N VAL A 342 -11.77 -9.57 7.44
CA VAL A 342 -10.49 -10.28 7.59
C VAL A 342 -10.15 -11.01 6.29
N VAL A 343 -9.08 -10.56 5.65
CA VAL A 343 -8.42 -11.22 4.52
C VAL A 343 -6.97 -11.48 4.92
N PRO A 344 -6.63 -12.65 5.49
CA PRO A 344 -5.34 -12.88 6.11
C PRO A 344 -4.18 -12.93 5.11
N ASN A 345 -2.96 -12.96 5.63
CA ASN A 345 -1.79 -13.30 4.84
C ASN A 345 -1.76 -14.80 4.55
N GLY A 346 -1.13 -15.19 3.46
CA GLY A 346 -0.94 -16.58 3.08
C GLY A 346 0.52 -16.97 2.94
N VAL A 347 0.75 -18.25 2.70
CA VAL A 347 2.03 -18.81 2.35
C VAL A 347 1.94 -19.58 1.03
N ASP A 348 3.02 -19.56 0.26
CA ASP A 348 3.11 -20.29 -1.01
C ASP A 348 3.47 -21.75 -0.75
N LEU A 349 2.47 -22.61 -0.68
CA LEU A 349 2.61 -24.05 -0.43
C LEU A 349 3.25 -24.82 -1.60
N GLN A 350 3.36 -24.22 -2.78
CA GLN A 350 4.12 -24.80 -3.89
C GLN A 350 5.63 -24.52 -3.74
N ARG A 351 5.95 -23.41 -3.11
CA ARG A 351 7.31 -23.00 -2.83
C ARG A 351 7.84 -23.58 -1.52
N PHE A 352 7.03 -23.51 -0.45
CA PHE A 352 7.37 -24.01 0.88
C PHE A 352 6.72 -25.38 1.06
N THR A 353 7.44 -26.43 0.69
CA THR A 353 6.98 -27.81 0.77
C THR A 353 7.60 -28.52 1.97
N PRO A 354 6.87 -29.42 2.63
CA PRO A 354 7.43 -30.23 3.72
C PRO A 354 8.66 -31.00 3.28
N GLU A 355 9.72 -30.96 4.10
CA GLU A 355 10.95 -31.70 3.90
C GLU A 355 11.31 -32.47 5.18
N MET A 356 11.96 -33.62 5.03
CA MET A 356 12.38 -34.40 6.18
C MET A 356 13.36 -33.63 7.05
N GLU A 357 13.12 -33.63 8.35
CA GLU A 357 14.01 -32.99 9.33
C GLU A 357 15.36 -33.73 9.43
N ARG A 358 16.43 -32.98 9.41
CA ARG A 358 17.79 -33.51 9.64
C ARG A 358 18.09 -33.57 11.14
N PRO A 359 18.77 -34.62 11.63
CA PRO A 359 19.20 -34.68 13.03
C PRO A 359 20.08 -33.48 13.40
N GLY A 360 19.87 -32.93 14.60
CA GLY A 360 20.67 -31.82 15.13
C GLY A 360 19.95 -31.00 16.18
N GLN A 361 20.62 -29.93 16.64
CA GLN A 361 20.09 -28.95 17.57
C GLN A 361 20.21 -27.54 16.95
N ARG A 362 19.53 -27.34 15.81
CA ARG A 362 19.65 -26.12 15.02
C ARG A 362 18.40 -25.28 15.13
N LEU A 363 18.61 -24.04 15.53
CA LEU A 363 17.56 -23.02 15.63
C LEU A 363 17.69 -22.07 14.41
N LEU A 364 16.56 -21.56 13.95
CA LEU A 364 16.50 -20.54 12.91
C LEU A 364 15.67 -19.34 13.39
N PHE A 365 16.28 -18.15 13.30
CA PHE A 365 15.63 -16.87 13.46
C PHE A 365 15.60 -16.13 12.11
N VAL A 366 14.41 -15.82 11.60
CA VAL A 366 14.23 -15.04 10.37
C VAL A 366 13.62 -13.69 10.70
N GLY A 367 14.35 -12.59 10.46
CA GLY A 367 13.81 -11.27 10.72
C GLY A 367 14.77 -10.14 10.40
N SER A 368 14.49 -9.39 9.31
CA SER A 368 15.31 -8.23 8.93
C SER A 368 15.39 -7.19 10.04
N PHE A 369 16.59 -6.78 10.41
CA PHE A 369 16.85 -5.74 11.42
C PHE A 369 16.46 -4.33 10.97
N ARG A 370 16.12 -4.15 9.70
CA ARG A 370 15.45 -2.94 9.23
C ARG A 370 14.14 -2.67 9.98
N HIS A 371 13.47 -3.76 10.45
CA HIS A 371 12.26 -3.68 11.26
C HIS A 371 12.61 -3.75 12.74
N PHE A 372 12.39 -2.66 13.46
CA PHE A 372 12.64 -2.54 14.90
C PHE A 372 12.11 -3.72 15.75
N PRO A 373 10.89 -4.26 15.54
CA PRO A 373 10.40 -5.42 16.27
C PRO A 373 11.32 -6.64 16.23
N ASN A 374 12.00 -6.88 15.11
CA ASN A 374 12.94 -8.02 14.99
C ASN A 374 14.22 -7.79 15.81
N ILE A 375 14.67 -6.54 15.95
CA ILE A 375 15.80 -6.20 16.82
C ILE A 375 15.43 -6.42 18.29
N VAL A 376 14.23 -6.01 18.70
CA VAL A 376 13.73 -6.25 20.07
C VAL A 376 13.64 -7.76 20.36
N ALA A 377 13.10 -8.53 19.41
CA ALA A 377 12.99 -9.98 19.50
C ALA A 377 14.37 -10.66 19.61
N TYR A 378 15.31 -10.26 18.76
CA TYR A 378 16.68 -10.79 18.79
C TYR A 378 17.41 -10.46 20.09
N ARG A 379 17.27 -9.22 20.58
CA ARG A 379 17.83 -8.83 21.89
C ARG A 379 17.26 -9.67 23.04
N PHE A 380 15.95 -9.80 23.10
CA PHE A 380 15.29 -10.64 24.11
C PHE A 380 15.86 -12.06 24.08
N PHE A 381 15.97 -12.65 22.89
CA PHE A 381 16.49 -13.99 22.74
C PHE A 381 17.96 -14.10 23.17
N MET A 382 18.83 -13.24 22.64
CA MET A 382 20.26 -13.30 22.90
C MET A 382 20.68 -12.92 24.33
N GLU A 383 19.96 -11.96 24.93
CA GLU A 383 20.31 -11.46 26.26
C GLU A 383 19.69 -12.31 27.39
N GLN A 384 18.52 -12.93 27.16
CA GLN A 384 17.74 -13.53 28.23
C GLN A 384 17.47 -15.04 28.04
N VAL A 385 17.45 -15.57 26.80
CA VAL A 385 17.16 -16.99 26.51
C VAL A 385 18.44 -17.75 26.15
N TRP A 386 19.22 -17.21 25.22
CA TRP A 386 20.41 -17.87 24.67
C TRP A 386 21.46 -18.30 25.71
N PRO A 387 21.76 -17.52 26.78
CA PRO A 387 22.73 -17.94 27.80
C PRO A 387 22.36 -19.26 28.44
N THR A 388 21.10 -19.47 28.80
CA THR A 388 20.59 -20.73 29.41
C THR A 388 20.73 -21.90 28.45
N LEU A 389 20.29 -21.71 27.16
CA LEU A 389 20.38 -22.78 26.17
C LEU A 389 21.83 -23.19 25.87
N ARG A 390 22.74 -22.22 25.84
CA ARG A 390 24.15 -22.48 25.62
C ARG A 390 24.81 -23.32 26.70
N GLU A 391 24.32 -23.20 27.93
CA GLU A 391 24.79 -24.00 29.07
C GLU A 391 24.18 -25.41 29.06
N SER A 392 22.87 -25.53 28.82
CA SER A 392 22.17 -26.82 28.86
C SER A 392 22.34 -27.66 27.59
N LEU A 393 22.58 -27.04 26.43
CA LEU A 393 22.70 -27.71 25.14
C LEU A 393 24.05 -27.36 24.45
N PRO A 394 25.12 -28.14 24.72
CA PRO A 394 26.47 -27.83 24.20
C PRO A 394 26.56 -27.78 22.66
N GLU A 395 25.74 -28.55 21.94
CA GLU A 395 25.76 -28.68 20.49
C GLU A 395 24.78 -27.72 19.76
N ILE A 396 24.08 -26.87 20.51
CA ILE A 396 23.06 -25.98 19.93
C ILE A 396 23.70 -24.95 18.99
N GLN A 397 23.07 -24.75 17.86
CA GLN A 397 23.45 -23.75 16.85
C GLN A 397 22.28 -22.84 16.53
N LEU A 398 22.55 -21.59 16.25
CA LEU A 398 21.55 -20.59 15.85
C LEU A 398 21.96 -19.94 14.53
N THR A 399 21.12 -20.07 13.53
CA THR A 399 21.24 -19.29 12.28
C THR A 399 20.27 -18.11 12.33
N VAL A 400 20.76 -16.92 12.02
CA VAL A 400 20.02 -15.66 12.06
C VAL A 400 20.03 -15.01 10.69
N VAL A 401 18.88 -14.83 10.07
CA VAL A 401 18.73 -14.06 8.83
C VAL A 401 18.29 -12.64 9.19
N ALA A 402 19.25 -11.72 9.22
CA ALA A 402 19.07 -10.35 9.73
C ALA A 402 18.74 -9.31 8.63
N GLY A 403 18.73 -9.71 7.34
CA GLY A 403 18.50 -8.82 6.21
C GLY A 403 19.70 -7.93 5.87
N PRO A 404 19.60 -7.06 4.86
CA PRO A 404 20.71 -6.22 4.43
C PRO A 404 21.12 -5.20 5.51
N ASP A 405 22.41 -4.89 5.59
CA ASP A 405 23.00 -3.89 6.52
C ASP A 405 22.62 -4.10 8.00
N PRO A 406 22.68 -5.32 8.58
CA PRO A 406 22.12 -5.58 9.91
C PRO A 406 22.82 -4.77 11.01
N LEU A 407 24.12 -4.54 10.91
CA LEU A 407 24.91 -3.77 11.87
C LEU A 407 24.49 -2.30 11.90
N LEU A 408 24.12 -1.73 10.75
CA LEU A 408 23.65 -0.35 10.67
C LEU A 408 22.36 -0.16 11.45
N TYR A 409 21.34 -0.98 11.17
CA TYR A 409 20.05 -0.92 11.86
C TYR A 409 20.17 -1.28 13.35
N TRP A 410 21.05 -2.22 13.68
CA TRP A 410 21.36 -2.55 15.06
C TRP A 410 21.88 -1.33 15.83
N ARG A 411 22.89 -0.63 15.29
CA ARG A 411 23.44 0.59 15.89
C ARG A 411 22.42 1.72 16.00
N GLU A 412 21.60 1.88 14.96
CA GLU A 412 20.57 2.90 14.92
C GLU A 412 19.55 2.73 16.05
N HIS A 413 19.10 1.50 16.28
CA HIS A 413 18.03 1.21 17.23
C HIS A 413 18.52 0.96 18.66
N THR A 414 19.68 0.35 18.83
CA THR A 414 20.20 0.00 20.16
C THR A 414 21.26 0.96 20.70
N GLY A 415 21.95 1.67 19.83
CA GLY A 415 23.13 2.46 20.16
C GLY A 415 24.38 1.63 20.44
N GLN A 416 24.31 0.29 20.32
CA GLN A 416 25.42 -0.62 20.59
C GLN A 416 26.32 -0.76 19.35
N PRO A 417 27.65 -0.86 19.51
CA PRO A 417 28.60 -0.89 18.39
C PRO A 417 28.61 -2.21 17.63
N SER A 418 28.18 -3.30 18.23
CA SER A 418 28.20 -4.67 17.65
C SER A 418 26.91 -5.43 17.96
N ILE A 419 26.53 -6.34 17.07
CA ILE A 419 25.47 -7.32 17.28
C ILE A 419 26.00 -8.39 18.21
N PRO A 420 25.27 -8.79 19.29
CA PRO A 420 25.69 -9.88 20.15
C PRO A 420 25.61 -11.23 19.38
N ILE A 421 26.77 -11.84 19.17
CA ILE A 421 26.96 -13.16 18.57
C ILE A 421 28.07 -13.90 19.32
N ASP A 422 28.04 -15.22 19.27
CA ASP A 422 29.15 -16.07 19.73
C ASP A 422 29.50 -17.12 18.67
N GLY A 423 30.41 -18.05 18.94
CA GLY A 423 30.89 -19.04 18.00
C GLY A 423 29.85 -20.08 17.53
N ARG A 424 28.64 -20.08 18.12
CA ARG A 424 27.53 -20.97 17.76
C ARG A 424 26.39 -20.22 17.03
N VAL A 425 26.58 -18.93 16.80
CA VAL A 425 25.62 -18.04 16.11
C VAL A 425 26.14 -17.66 14.76
N GLU A 426 25.48 -18.09 13.72
CA GLU A 426 25.71 -17.68 12.35
C GLU A 426 24.79 -16.53 11.97
N LEU A 427 25.33 -15.34 11.70
CA LEU A 427 24.57 -14.17 11.28
C LEU A 427 24.67 -14.02 9.76
N LEU A 428 23.57 -14.21 9.07
CA LEU A 428 23.42 -14.00 7.64
C LEU A 428 22.76 -12.65 7.36
N GLU A 429 23.25 -11.97 6.35
CA GLU A 429 22.60 -10.76 5.82
C GLU A 429 21.36 -11.12 4.99
N PHE A 430 21.23 -10.59 3.79
CA PHE A 430 20.12 -10.91 2.91
C PHE A 430 20.29 -12.31 2.29
N VAL A 431 19.31 -13.17 2.50
CA VAL A 431 19.22 -14.50 1.87
C VAL A 431 18.10 -14.47 0.83
N ARG A 432 18.46 -14.78 -0.42
CA ARG A 432 17.49 -14.77 -1.54
C ARG A 432 16.44 -15.88 -1.41
N ASP A 433 16.83 -17.04 -0.87
CA ASP A 433 15.95 -18.18 -0.65
C ASP A 433 16.20 -18.77 0.74
N VAL A 434 15.21 -18.66 1.62
CA VAL A 434 15.27 -19.11 3.01
C VAL A 434 14.97 -20.62 3.17
N ARG A 435 14.46 -21.29 2.13
CA ARG A 435 14.06 -22.71 2.22
C ARG A 435 15.20 -23.64 2.63
N PRO A 436 16.42 -23.53 2.07
CA PRO A 436 17.54 -24.36 2.51
C PRO A 436 17.82 -24.24 4.02
N LEU A 437 17.61 -23.04 4.60
CA LEU A 437 17.79 -22.83 6.02
C LEU A 437 16.71 -23.55 6.84
N TYR A 438 15.45 -23.52 6.40
CA TYR A 438 14.38 -24.30 7.04
C TYR A 438 14.63 -25.81 6.95
N ILE A 439 15.19 -26.32 5.86
CA ILE A 439 15.54 -27.74 5.69
C ILE A 439 16.57 -28.19 6.76
N GLU A 440 17.56 -27.36 7.03
CA GLU A 440 18.61 -27.64 8.02
C GLU A 440 18.15 -27.40 9.47
N THR A 441 17.00 -26.81 9.68
CA THR A 441 16.50 -26.35 10.99
C THR A 441 15.69 -27.43 11.70
N ASN A 442 15.87 -27.58 13.02
CA ASN A 442 15.04 -28.41 13.88
C ASN A 442 13.87 -27.58 14.50
N LEU A 443 14.14 -26.34 14.92
CA LEU A 443 13.14 -25.44 15.46
C LEU A 443 13.26 -24.05 14.86
N ALA A 444 12.16 -23.49 14.38
CA ALA A 444 12.07 -22.07 14.07
C ALA A 444 11.69 -21.30 15.33
N ILE A 445 12.40 -20.20 15.62
CA ILE A 445 12.14 -19.38 16.80
C ILE A 445 11.59 -18.01 16.39
N VAL A 446 10.51 -17.61 17.07
CA VAL A 446 9.84 -16.32 16.82
C VAL A 446 9.59 -15.60 18.16
N PRO A 447 10.65 -15.10 18.82
CA PRO A 447 10.59 -14.46 20.13
C PRO A 447 10.11 -13.01 20.05
N THR A 448 9.05 -12.75 19.28
CA THR A 448 8.54 -11.41 18.97
C THR A 448 7.77 -10.84 20.16
N LEU A 449 8.28 -9.78 20.79
CA LEU A 449 7.62 -9.08 21.89
C LEU A 449 6.70 -7.96 21.41
N VAL A 450 7.04 -7.36 20.30
CA VAL A 450 6.28 -6.27 19.66
C VAL A 450 5.90 -6.72 18.26
N SER A 451 4.62 -6.83 17.97
CA SER A 451 4.12 -7.25 16.66
C SER A 451 3.08 -6.27 16.15
N ALA A 452 3.20 -5.91 14.89
CA ALA A 452 2.12 -5.38 14.09
C ALA A 452 1.96 -6.33 12.89
N GLY A 453 0.72 -6.76 12.63
CA GLY A 453 0.40 -7.67 11.55
C GLY A 453 0.80 -9.14 11.77
N THR A 454 0.69 -9.93 10.72
CA THR A 454 0.92 -11.38 10.75
C THR A 454 2.38 -11.74 10.50
N ASN A 455 2.97 -12.57 11.35
CA ASN A 455 4.33 -13.07 11.20
C ASN A 455 4.43 -14.18 10.13
N LEU A 456 4.71 -13.84 8.88
CA LEU A 456 4.86 -14.80 7.77
C LEU A 456 5.89 -15.89 8.05
N LYS A 457 6.95 -15.57 8.80
CA LYS A 457 8.00 -16.54 9.18
C LYS A 457 7.45 -17.73 9.97
N VAL A 458 6.34 -17.56 10.72
CA VAL A 458 5.63 -18.66 11.39
C VAL A 458 4.96 -19.57 10.35
N LEU A 459 4.25 -18.97 9.39
CA LEU A 459 3.55 -19.70 8.32
C LEU A 459 4.54 -20.44 7.40
N GLU A 460 5.66 -19.81 7.07
CA GLU A 460 6.74 -20.41 6.26
C GLU A 460 7.36 -21.62 6.96
N ALA A 461 7.71 -21.47 8.26
CA ALA A 461 8.26 -22.57 9.06
C ALA A 461 7.28 -23.75 9.15
N MET A 462 6.00 -23.46 9.43
CA MET A 462 4.96 -24.49 9.51
C MET A 462 4.71 -25.16 8.15
N ALA A 463 4.69 -24.41 7.05
CA ALA A 463 4.56 -24.96 5.70
C ALA A 463 5.72 -25.92 5.35
N MET A 464 6.94 -25.62 5.81
CA MET A 464 8.11 -26.50 5.71
C MET A 464 8.13 -27.64 6.72
N GLN A 465 7.01 -27.81 7.48
CA GLN A 465 6.88 -28.80 8.54
C GLN A 465 7.99 -28.68 9.60
N ARG A 466 8.24 -27.44 10.06
CA ARG A 466 9.14 -27.16 11.19
C ARG A 466 8.33 -26.75 12.41
N ALA A 467 8.67 -27.32 13.54
CA ALA A 467 8.07 -26.89 14.81
C ALA A 467 8.53 -25.48 15.15
N VAL A 468 7.59 -24.70 15.67
CA VAL A 468 7.80 -23.29 15.99
C VAL A 468 7.71 -23.07 17.48
N VAL A 469 8.72 -22.39 18.06
CA VAL A 469 8.65 -21.84 19.42
C VAL A 469 8.47 -20.32 19.28
N SER A 470 7.39 -19.79 19.83
CA SER A 470 7.02 -18.38 19.66
C SER A 470 6.46 -17.79 20.95
N THR A 471 6.48 -16.48 21.05
CA THR A 471 5.67 -15.76 22.04
C THR A 471 4.21 -15.69 21.59
N SER A 472 3.30 -15.39 22.49
CA SER A 472 1.89 -15.09 22.16
C SER A 472 1.77 -13.95 21.15
N SER A 473 2.62 -12.93 21.29
CA SER A 473 2.69 -11.81 20.33
C SER A 473 3.15 -12.28 18.93
N GLY A 474 4.11 -13.23 18.88
CA GLY A 474 4.59 -13.79 17.61
C GLY A 474 3.54 -14.61 16.85
N CYS A 475 2.57 -15.19 17.57
CA CYS A 475 1.47 -16.00 17.04
C CYS A 475 0.16 -15.23 16.87
N ALA A 476 0.15 -13.94 17.19
CA ALA A 476 -1.09 -13.14 17.18
C ALA A 476 -1.79 -13.20 15.81
N GLY A 477 -3.09 -13.46 15.83
CA GLY A 477 -3.93 -13.52 14.64
C GLY A 477 -3.81 -14.77 13.78
N LEU A 478 -3.01 -15.78 14.19
CA LEU A 478 -2.81 -17.03 13.43
C LEU A 478 -3.71 -18.20 13.88
N GLY A 479 -4.47 -18.04 14.96
CA GLY A 479 -5.35 -19.12 15.49
C GLY A 479 -4.58 -20.37 15.91
N LEU A 480 -3.40 -20.19 16.51
CA LEU A 480 -2.53 -21.26 16.94
C LEU A 480 -2.75 -21.61 18.41
N GLU A 481 -2.55 -22.89 18.75
CA GLU A 481 -2.78 -23.45 20.07
C GLU A 481 -1.47 -24.05 20.64
N HIS A 482 -1.11 -23.63 21.86
CA HIS A 482 0.07 -24.12 22.56
C HIS A 482 0.05 -25.63 22.74
N GLY A 483 1.17 -26.30 22.42
CA GLY A 483 1.35 -27.75 22.54
C GLY A 483 0.61 -28.58 21.47
N ALA A 484 -0.30 -27.97 20.74
CA ALA A 484 -1.01 -28.63 19.64
C ALA A 484 -0.32 -28.41 18.29
N ASN A 485 -0.15 -27.16 17.86
CA ASN A 485 0.44 -26.82 16.55
C ASN A 485 1.58 -25.80 16.64
N VAL A 486 1.85 -25.26 17.81
CA VAL A 486 2.93 -24.32 18.11
C VAL A 486 3.32 -24.48 19.59
N TRP A 487 4.55 -24.13 19.94
CA TRP A 487 4.95 -23.97 21.34
C TRP A 487 4.96 -22.48 21.69
N ILE A 488 4.04 -22.04 22.57
CA ILE A 488 3.94 -20.64 22.98
C ILE A 488 4.62 -20.46 24.33
N ALA A 489 5.53 -19.48 24.42
CA ALA A 489 6.28 -19.17 25.62
C ALA A 489 6.58 -17.65 25.67
N ASP A 490 6.10 -16.97 26.73
CA ASP A 490 6.20 -15.52 26.85
C ASP A 490 7.32 -15.07 27.79
N THR A 491 7.81 -15.97 28.68
CA THR A 491 8.96 -15.69 29.56
C THR A 491 10.26 -16.26 28.98
N PRO A 492 11.42 -15.70 29.34
CA PRO A 492 12.71 -16.25 28.88
C PRO A 492 12.92 -17.70 29.31
N GLN A 493 12.49 -18.02 30.53
CA GLN A 493 12.59 -19.36 31.14
C GLN A 493 11.72 -20.39 30.38
N ASP A 494 10.45 -20.05 30.14
CA ASP A 494 9.51 -20.93 29.41
C ASP A 494 9.98 -21.10 27.95
N PHE A 495 10.57 -20.04 27.37
CA PHE A 495 11.07 -20.08 26.00
C PHE A 495 12.28 -21.03 25.88
N ALA A 496 13.24 -20.95 26.81
CA ALA A 496 14.36 -21.86 26.86
C ALA A 496 13.90 -23.30 27.11
N GLN A 497 13.04 -23.51 28.10
CA GLN A 497 12.48 -24.82 28.44
C GLN A 497 11.71 -25.43 27.25
N GLY A 498 10.92 -24.62 26.52
CA GLY A 498 10.21 -25.09 25.33
C GLY A 498 11.15 -25.60 24.24
N ILE A 499 12.26 -24.89 24.00
CA ILE A 499 13.30 -25.33 23.08
C ILE A 499 13.95 -26.65 23.55
N GLU A 500 14.31 -26.76 24.84
CA GLU A 500 14.90 -27.95 25.39
C GLU A 500 13.98 -29.18 25.27
N ILE A 501 12.70 -29.04 25.65
CA ILE A 501 11.69 -30.09 25.52
C ILE A 501 11.56 -30.58 24.08
N LEU A 502 11.38 -29.65 23.16
CA LEU A 502 11.16 -29.98 21.75
C LEU A 502 12.41 -30.53 21.06
N LEU A 503 13.62 -30.15 21.48
CA LEU A 503 14.86 -30.77 20.98
C LEU A 503 15.09 -32.16 21.57
N ALA A 504 14.68 -32.43 22.82
CA ALA A 504 14.81 -33.70 23.45
C ALA A 504 13.74 -34.74 23.02
N ASP A 505 12.49 -34.30 22.81
CA ASP A 505 11.38 -35.15 22.40
C ASP A 505 11.06 -34.95 20.90
N ARG A 506 11.65 -35.82 20.07
CA ARG A 506 11.47 -35.79 18.62
C ARG A 506 10.01 -36.06 18.22
N ASP A 507 9.34 -37.00 18.86
CA ASP A 507 7.98 -37.40 18.50
C ASP A 507 7.00 -36.25 18.78
N LEU A 508 7.15 -35.55 19.92
CA LEU A 508 6.39 -34.35 20.24
C LEU A 508 6.65 -33.24 19.21
N ARG A 509 7.90 -33.00 18.87
CA ARG A 509 8.31 -31.98 17.89
C ARG A 509 7.71 -32.27 16.51
N GLU A 510 7.79 -33.50 16.02
CA GLU A 510 7.23 -33.90 14.73
C GLU A 510 5.71 -33.81 14.71
N ARG A 511 5.00 -34.17 15.81
CA ARG A 511 3.55 -34.00 15.94
C ARG A 511 3.15 -32.52 15.83
N ILE A 512 3.79 -31.65 16.59
CA ILE A 512 3.51 -30.20 16.57
C ILE A 512 3.78 -29.65 15.17
N ALA A 513 4.87 -30.03 14.53
CA ALA A 513 5.23 -29.61 13.18
C ALA A 513 4.19 -30.07 12.13
N ALA A 514 3.74 -31.33 12.22
CA ALA A 514 2.72 -31.87 11.31
C ALA A 514 1.35 -31.17 11.49
N HIS A 515 0.94 -30.93 12.73
CA HIS A 515 -0.30 -30.19 13.01
C HIS A 515 -0.19 -28.71 12.58
N GLY A 516 0.98 -28.09 12.75
CA GLY A 516 1.26 -26.74 12.26
C GLY A 516 1.15 -26.66 10.73
N CYS A 517 1.75 -27.63 10.02
CA CYS A 517 1.66 -27.72 8.57
C CYS A 517 0.19 -27.88 8.10
N ALA A 518 -0.55 -28.83 8.67
CA ALA A 518 -1.98 -29.04 8.35
C ALA A 518 -2.84 -27.81 8.65
N HIS A 519 -2.53 -27.05 9.70
CA HIS A 519 -3.21 -25.80 10.02
C HIS A 519 -2.97 -24.73 8.93
N VAL A 520 -1.74 -24.59 8.46
CA VAL A 520 -1.37 -23.62 7.42
C VAL A 520 -1.97 -24.02 6.08
N GLU A 521 -1.92 -25.28 5.70
CA GLU A 521 -2.53 -25.80 4.46
C GLU A 521 -4.03 -25.50 4.41
N ARG A 522 -4.73 -25.62 5.53
CA ARG A 522 -6.17 -25.39 5.61
C ARG A 522 -6.56 -23.92 5.60
N ASN A 523 -5.83 -23.08 6.30
CA ASN A 523 -6.27 -21.72 6.64
C ASN A 523 -5.51 -20.60 5.92
N PHE A 524 -4.28 -20.88 5.44
CA PHE A 524 -3.36 -19.86 4.94
C PHE A 524 -2.84 -20.13 3.52
N ASN A 525 -3.55 -20.95 2.73
CA ASN A 525 -3.24 -21.12 1.31
C ASN A 525 -3.77 -19.94 0.49
N TRP A 526 -3.01 -19.50 -0.50
CA TRP A 526 -3.36 -18.36 -1.33
C TRP A 526 -4.66 -18.53 -2.12
N PRO A 527 -5.01 -19.70 -2.70
CA PRO A 527 -6.30 -19.89 -3.39
C PRO A 527 -7.52 -19.58 -2.50
N ALA A 528 -7.55 -20.08 -1.26
CA ALA A 528 -8.64 -19.82 -0.33
C ALA A 528 -8.70 -18.34 0.11
N ILE A 529 -7.54 -17.70 0.31
CA ILE A 529 -7.45 -16.28 0.64
C ILE A 529 -7.85 -15.43 -0.57
N GLY A 530 -7.42 -15.81 -1.77
CA GLY A 530 -7.79 -15.18 -3.01
C GLY A 530 -9.31 -15.20 -3.23
N GLU A 531 -9.99 -16.30 -2.87
CA GLU A 531 -11.45 -16.36 -2.94
C GLU A 531 -12.11 -15.35 -1.98
N LYS A 532 -11.60 -15.20 -0.75
CA LYS A 532 -12.09 -14.16 0.17
C LYS A 532 -11.91 -12.77 -0.43
N GLN A 533 -10.78 -12.51 -1.07
CA GLN A 533 -10.51 -11.23 -1.73
C GLN A 533 -11.43 -11.01 -2.94
N ARG A 534 -11.66 -12.01 -3.77
CA ARG A 534 -12.60 -11.94 -4.89
C ARG A 534 -14.03 -11.71 -4.40
N ALA A 535 -14.47 -12.42 -3.36
CA ALA A 535 -15.79 -12.24 -2.75
C ALA A 535 -15.99 -10.80 -2.24
N LEU A 536 -14.99 -10.24 -1.55
CA LEU A 536 -15.00 -8.84 -1.11
C LEU A 536 -15.17 -7.87 -2.27
N LEU A 537 -14.48 -8.09 -3.38
CA LEU A 537 -14.59 -7.25 -4.57
C LEU A 537 -15.94 -7.41 -5.25
N ARG A 538 -16.47 -8.65 -5.37
CA ARG A 538 -17.82 -8.89 -5.96
C ARG A 538 -18.90 -8.15 -5.21
N GLU A 539 -18.85 -8.12 -3.89
CA GLU A 539 -19.80 -7.40 -3.05
C GLU A 539 -19.81 -5.88 -3.33
N LEU A 540 -18.68 -5.32 -3.69
CA LEU A 540 -18.53 -3.88 -3.98
C LEU A 540 -18.97 -3.51 -5.39
N LEU A 541 -18.89 -4.45 -6.31
CA LEU A 541 -19.19 -4.22 -7.71
C LEU A 541 -20.71 -4.21 -7.93
N PRO A 542 -21.23 -3.31 -8.77
CA PRO A 542 -22.65 -3.32 -9.08
C PRO A 542 -23.02 -4.69 -9.68
N PRO A 543 -24.18 -5.22 -9.33
CA PRO A 543 -24.62 -6.51 -9.87
C PRO A 543 -24.56 -6.50 -11.40
N ARG A 544 -24.15 -7.62 -11.99
CA ARG A 544 -23.98 -7.71 -13.44
C ARG A 544 -25.31 -7.93 -14.13
N VAL A 545 -25.77 -6.93 -14.82
CA VAL A 545 -26.94 -7.02 -15.68
C VAL A 545 -26.54 -7.78 -16.96
N GLN A 546 -27.21 -8.90 -17.23
CA GLN A 546 -27.11 -9.59 -18.53
C GLN A 546 -28.31 -9.18 -19.38
N ILE A 547 -28.05 -8.79 -20.63
CA ILE A 547 -29.11 -8.45 -21.57
C ILE A 547 -29.22 -9.56 -22.61
N ARG A 548 -30.41 -10.09 -22.74
CA ARG A 548 -30.77 -11.15 -23.72
C ARG A 548 -32.11 -10.86 -24.36
N ARG A 549 -32.43 -11.59 -25.41
CA ARG A 549 -33.75 -11.55 -25.98
C ARG A 549 -34.78 -12.09 -24.97
N GLY A 550 -35.96 -11.46 -24.93
CA GLY A 550 -37.07 -11.91 -24.13
C GLY A 550 -37.68 -13.18 -24.72
N GLU A 551 -38.13 -14.09 -23.85
CA GLU A 551 -38.71 -15.39 -24.18
C GLU A 551 -40.10 -15.52 -23.53
N SER A 552 -40.90 -16.50 -23.97
CA SER A 552 -42.25 -16.72 -23.43
C SER A 552 -42.28 -16.99 -21.93
N ALA A 553 -41.20 -17.57 -21.36
CA ALA A 553 -41.05 -17.79 -19.94
C ALA A 553 -40.88 -16.48 -19.14
N ASP A 554 -40.54 -15.37 -19.79
CA ASP A 554 -40.30 -14.07 -19.16
C ASP A 554 -41.57 -13.22 -18.98
N ILE A 555 -42.68 -13.60 -19.65
CA ILE A 555 -43.91 -12.81 -19.74
C ILE A 555 -44.46 -12.42 -18.35
N GLU A 556 -44.46 -13.38 -17.42
CA GLU A 556 -44.99 -13.17 -16.08
C GLU A 556 -44.18 -12.12 -15.32
N GLN A 557 -42.83 -12.19 -15.41
CA GLN A 557 -41.97 -11.21 -14.78
C GLN A 557 -42.00 -9.83 -15.46
N ILE A 558 -42.14 -9.79 -16.80
CA ILE A 558 -42.32 -8.55 -17.57
C ILE A 558 -43.64 -7.88 -17.15
N ALA A 559 -44.74 -8.62 -17.03
CA ALA A 559 -46.04 -8.12 -16.56
C ALA A 559 -45.95 -7.57 -15.14
N ALA A 560 -45.24 -8.26 -14.24
CA ALA A 560 -45.03 -7.82 -12.88
C ALA A 560 -44.24 -6.48 -12.81
N ILE A 561 -43.20 -6.35 -13.63
CA ILE A 561 -42.40 -5.11 -13.71
C ILE A 561 -43.26 -3.95 -14.26
N GLN A 562 -44.03 -4.20 -15.32
CA GLN A 562 -44.93 -3.22 -15.91
C GLN A 562 -45.96 -2.71 -14.88
N ALA A 563 -46.55 -3.60 -14.10
CA ALA A 563 -47.55 -3.25 -13.08
C ALA A 563 -46.96 -2.33 -12.00
N THR A 564 -45.63 -2.38 -11.76
CA THR A 564 -44.93 -1.50 -10.80
C THR A 564 -44.40 -0.20 -11.42
N ALA A 565 -44.61 0.03 -12.71
CA ALA A 565 -44.14 1.19 -13.46
C ALA A 565 -45.34 1.86 -14.20
N PRO A 566 -46.28 2.52 -13.48
CA PRO A 566 -47.46 3.11 -14.09
C PRO A 566 -47.15 4.25 -15.08
N GLU A 567 -45.96 4.82 -14.99
CA GLU A 567 -45.44 5.80 -15.95
C GLU A 567 -45.03 5.23 -17.30
N ALA A 568 -44.87 3.92 -17.41
CA ALA A 568 -44.53 3.23 -18.64
C ALA A 568 -45.78 2.84 -19.42
N SER A 569 -45.67 2.54 -20.71
CA SER A 569 -46.81 2.06 -21.53
C SER A 569 -47.35 0.75 -20.96
N GLN A 570 -48.70 0.69 -20.82
CA GLN A 570 -49.41 -0.47 -20.26
C GLN A 570 -50.00 -1.31 -21.37
N TRP A 571 -49.22 -2.27 -21.90
CA TRP A 571 -49.65 -3.23 -22.93
C TRP A 571 -49.91 -4.61 -22.35
N GLN A 572 -50.57 -5.47 -23.10
CA GLN A 572 -50.63 -6.89 -22.77
C GLN A 572 -49.24 -7.48 -22.88
N ALA A 573 -48.72 -8.05 -21.79
CA ALA A 573 -47.30 -8.49 -21.74
C ALA A 573 -46.93 -9.51 -22.86
N PRO A 574 -47.80 -10.43 -23.30
CA PRO A 574 -47.52 -11.28 -24.45
C PRO A 574 -47.27 -10.54 -25.78
N ASP A 575 -47.87 -9.33 -25.93
CA ASP A 575 -47.70 -8.53 -27.15
C ASP A 575 -46.30 -8.02 -27.32
N TYR A 576 -45.56 -7.85 -26.22
CA TYR A 576 -44.16 -7.40 -26.28
C TYR A 576 -43.25 -8.36 -27.04
N LEU A 577 -43.57 -9.68 -27.03
CA LEU A 577 -42.76 -10.65 -27.77
C LEU A 577 -43.05 -10.68 -29.27
N THR A 578 -44.10 -9.98 -29.73
CA THR A 578 -44.36 -9.79 -31.17
C THR A 578 -43.43 -8.73 -31.79
N PHE A 579 -42.75 -7.97 -30.94
CA PHE A 579 -41.75 -6.96 -31.28
C PHE A 579 -40.35 -7.43 -30.85
N ASP A 580 -39.34 -6.59 -31.05
CA ASP A 580 -38.00 -6.84 -30.51
C ASP A 580 -37.98 -6.50 -29.03
N CYS A 581 -38.10 -7.52 -28.20
CA CYS A 581 -38.04 -7.41 -26.74
C CYS A 581 -36.69 -7.90 -26.23
N GLN A 582 -36.00 -7.08 -25.46
CA GLN A 582 -34.81 -7.48 -24.71
C GLN A 582 -35.08 -7.34 -23.19
N VAL A 583 -34.60 -8.31 -22.44
CA VAL A 583 -34.68 -8.31 -20.97
C VAL A 583 -33.31 -8.17 -20.35
N ALA A 584 -33.24 -7.39 -19.30
CA ALA A 584 -32.08 -7.31 -18.42
C ALA A 584 -32.30 -8.26 -17.26
N THR A 585 -31.42 -9.24 -17.08
CA THR A 585 -31.49 -10.19 -15.96
C THR A 585 -30.40 -9.89 -14.94
N LEU A 586 -30.75 -10.08 -13.67
CA LEU A 586 -29.88 -9.94 -12.52
C LEU A 586 -30.08 -11.18 -11.65
N ASP A 587 -29.02 -11.96 -11.43
CA ASP A 587 -29.07 -13.20 -10.66
C ASP A 587 -30.21 -14.15 -11.11
N GLY A 588 -30.41 -14.24 -12.43
CA GLY A 588 -31.43 -15.10 -13.05
C GLY A 588 -32.87 -14.54 -13.04
N GLN A 589 -33.12 -13.38 -12.37
CA GLN A 589 -34.44 -12.72 -12.39
C GLN A 589 -34.42 -11.51 -13.32
N ILE A 590 -35.58 -11.21 -13.95
CA ILE A 590 -35.69 -10.01 -14.79
C ILE A 590 -35.71 -8.77 -13.94
N ALA A 591 -34.79 -7.87 -14.23
CA ALA A 591 -34.60 -6.59 -13.59
C ALA A 591 -35.26 -5.42 -14.36
N GLY A 592 -35.42 -5.59 -15.67
CA GLY A 592 -36.05 -4.62 -16.57
C GLY A 592 -36.13 -5.14 -18.00
N PHE A 593 -36.79 -4.39 -18.85
CA PHE A 593 -36.94 -4.74 -20.26
C PHE A 593 -36.99 -3.48 -21.13
N VAL A 594 -36.68 -3.68 -22.43
CA VAL A 594 -36.89 -2.70 -23.51
C VAL A 594 -37.60 -3.40 -24.67
N VAL A 595 -38.56 -2.70 -25.25
CA VAL A 595 -39.29 -3.16 -26.44
C VAL A 595 -39.17 -2.13 -27.55
N SER A 596 -38.84 -2.56 -28.74
CA SER A 596 -38.69 -1.70 -29.90
C SER A 596 -39.27 -2.34 -31.16
N ARG A 597 -39.53 -1.55 -32.18
CA ARG A 597 -39.92 -2.00 -33.52
C ARG A 597 -39.19 -1.24 -34.61
N SER A 598 -39.03 -1.87 -35.78
CA SER A 598 -38.60 -1.19 -36.98
C SER A 598 -39.77 -0.37 -37.56
N VAL A 599 -39.52 0.89 -37.92
CA VAL A 599 -40.50 1.82 -38.53
C VAL A 599 -40.07 2.27 -39.91
N GLY A 600 -38.86 1.93 -40.37
CA GLY A 600 -38.31 2.24 -41.67
C GLY A 600 -36.91 1.67 -41.86
N ASN A 601 -36.26 1.99 -42.97
CA ASN A 601 -34.85 1.63 -43.20
C ASN A 601 -33.96 2.39 -42.21
N GLN A 602 -33.33 1.64 -41.29
CA GLN A 602 -32.46 2.18 -40.23
C GLN A 602 -33.18 3.12 -39.24
N GLU A 603 -34.50 2.96 -39.08
CA GLU A 603 -35.29 3.71 -38.13
C GLU A 603 -36.01 2.75 -37.18
N ARG A 604 -35.93 3.00 -35.92
CA ARG A 604 -36.55 2.21 -34.85
C ARG A 604 -37.28 3.11 -33.84
N GLU A 605 -38.40 2.59 -33.40
CA GLU A 605 -39.18 3.18 -32.32
C GLU A 605 -39.02 2.35 -31.06
N ILE A 606 -38.61 2.98 -29.96
CA ILE A 606 -38.58 2.36 -28.63
C ILE A 606 -39.96 2.55 -28.02
N LEU A 607 -40.69 1.44 -27.88
CA LEU A 607 -42.09 1.41 -27.47
C LEU A 607 -42.28 1.43 -25.96
N ASN A 608 -41.37 0.77 -25.24
CA ASN A 608 -41.41 0.70 -23.78
C ASN A 608 -40.04 0.41 -23.17
N VAL A 609 -39.76 1.02 -22.05
CA VAL A 609 -38.60 0.74 -21.18
C VAL A 609 -39.05 0.77 -19.73
N ALA A 610 -38.91 -0.35 -19.02
CA ALA A 610 -39.26 -0.38 -17.60
C ALA A 610 -38.20 -1.16 -16.79
N VAL A 611 -37.97 -0.71 -15.56
CA VAL A 611 -37.04 -1.31 -14.60
C VAL A 611 -37.75 -1.44 -13.26
N ARG A 612 -37.57 -2.59 -12.60
CA ARG A 612 -38.04 -2.85 -11.24
C ARG A 612 -37.72 -1.68 -10.31
N PRO A 613 -38.65 -1.18 -9.50
CA PRO A 613 -38.44 0.00 -8.65
C PRO A 613 -37.27 -0.11 -7.69
N ASP A 614 -37.06 -1.28 -7.08
CA ASP A 614 -35.97 -1.60 -6.15
C ASP A 614 -34.59 -1.65 -6.81
N LEU A 615 -34.53 -1.80 -8.14
CA LEU A 615 -33.31 -1.87 -8.94
C LEU A 615 -33.09 -0.60 -9.80
N ARG A 616 -33.90 0.43 -9.63
CA ARG A 616 -33.70 1.72 -10.29
C ARG A 616 -32.41 2.37 -9.83
N ARG A 617 -31.81 3.23 -10.66
CA ARG A 617 -30.51 3.91 -10.48
C ARG A 617 -29.26 2.97 -10.53
N LEU A 618 -29.44 1.69 -10.82
CA LEU A 618 -28.36 0.73 -11.11
C LEU A 618 -27.94 0.72 -12.59
N ARG A 619 -28.29 1.74 -13.37
CA ARG A 619 -28.02 1.90 -14.81
C ARG A 619 -28.68 0.89 -15.74
N ILE A 620 -29.56 0.03 -15.26
CA ILE A 620 -30.20 -1.04 -16.05
C ILE A 620 -30.90 -0.50 -17.31
N ALA A 621 -31.69 0.57 -17.19
CA ALA A 621 -32.31 1.21 -18.35
C ALA A 621 -31.29 1.76 -19.34
N THR A 622 -30.18 2.32 -18.85
CA THR A 622 -29.07 2.81 -19.69
C THR A 622 -28.44 1.67 -20.49
N ASP A 623 -28.22 0.52 -19.86
CA ASP A 623 -27.57 -0.64 -20.48
C ASP A 623 -28.53 -1.31 -21.49
N LEU A 624 -29.83 -1.41 -21.17
CA LEU A 624 -30.84 -1.86 -22.11
C LEU A 624 -30.91 -1.00 -23.37
N LEU A 625 -30.96 0.31 -23.21
CA LEU A 625 -31.02 1.25 -24.35
C LEU A 625 -29.72 1.22 -25.17
N ARG A 626 -28.58 1.14 -24.54
CA ARG A 626 -27.29 1.01 -25.25
C ARG A 626 -27.18 -0.32 -26.01
N ALA A 627 -27.64 -1.40 -25.41
CA ALA A 627 -27.66 -2.71 -26.07
C ALA A 627 -28.60 -2.70 -27.29
N GLU A 628 -29.75 -2.02 -27.17
CA GLU A 628 -30.69 -1.87 -28.26
C GLU A 628 -30.09 -1.05 -29.42
N MET A 629 -29.49 0.10 -29.12
CA MET A 629 -28.81 0.96 -30.09
C MET A 629 -27.61 0.27 -30.77
N ALA A 630 -26.82 -0.47 -29.99
CA ALA A 630 -25.69 -1.24 -30.52
C ALA A 630 -26.12 -2.40 -31.43
N ARG A 631 -27.27 -3.00 -31.16
CA ARG A 631 -27.83 -4.08 -31.97
C ARG A 631 -28.41 -3.60 -33.30
N TRP A 632 -28.94 -2.39 -33.29
CA TRP A 632 -29.65 -1.80 -34.44
C TRP A 632 -29.13 -0.38 -34.72
N PRO A 633 -27.98 -0.24 -35.38
CA PRO A 633 -27.46 1.09 -35.70
C PRO A 633 -28.42 1.89 -36.57
N GLY A 634 -28.59 3.20 -36.28
CA GLY A 634 -29.47 4.09 -37.02
C GLY A 634 -30.22 5.09 -36.16
N ALA A 635 -31.35 5.59 -36.62
CA ALA A 635 -32.17 6.54 -35.90
C ALA A 635 -33.11 5.82 -34.92
N HIS A 636 -33.09 6.20 -33.66
CA HIS A 636 -34.01 5.71 -32.64
C HIS A 636 -34.92 6.83 -32.18
N PHE A 637 -36.20 6.53 -32.10
CA PHE A 637 -37.24 7.44 -31.63
C PHE A 637 -37.92 6.87 -30.39
N LEU A 638 -38.37 7.72 -29.52
CA LEU A 638 -39.23 7.36 -28.38
C LEU A 638 -40.18 8.48 -28.04
N GLU A 639 -41.25 8.12 -27.36
CA GLU A 639 -42.21 9.08 -26.80
C GLU A 639 -42.18 8.96 -25.29
N VAL A 640 -42.16 10.10 -24.62
CA VAL A 640 -42.11 10.17 -23.15
C VAL A 640 -43.08 11.20 -22.63
N ARG A 641 -43.78 10.91 -21.51
CA ARG A 641 -44.64 11.86 -20.85
C ARG A 641 -43.89 13.14 -20.47
N GLU A 642 -44.50 14.30 -20.69
CA GLU A 642 -43.90 15.59 -20.36
C GLU A 642 -43.55 15.66 -18.85
N SER A 643 -44.40 15.10 -17.98
CA SER A 643 -44.19 15.03 -16.52
C SER A 643 -43.11 14.06 -16.08
N ASN A 644 -42.71 13.09 -16.93
CA ASN A 644 -41.68 12.08 -16.57
C ASN A 644 -40.26 12.65 -16.68
N ALA A 645 -39.94 13.58 -15.77
CA ALA A 645 -38.61 14.24 -15.74
C ALA A 645 -37.45 13.24 -15.58
N GLY A 646 -37.66 12.11 -14.86
CA GLY A 646 -36.63 11.10 -14.65
C GLY A 646 -36.24 10.36 -15.93
N ALA A 647 -37.22 9.96 -16.72
CA ALA A 647 -36.98 9.32 -18.02
C ALA A 647 -36.38 10.30 -19.03
N ARG A 648 -36.88 11.55 -19.09
CA ARG A 648 -36.34 12.60 -19.97
C ARG A 648 -34.85 12.83 -19.70
N GLN A 649 -34.45 13.00 -18.44
CA GLN A 649 -33.04 13.15 -18.04
C GLN A 649 -32.18 11.92 -18.42
N LEU A 650 -32.74 10.72 -18.34
CA LEU A 650 -32.05 9.49 -18.78
C LEU A 650 -31.77 9.56 -20.29
N TYR A 651 -32.79 9.90 -21.09
CA TYR A 651 -32.67 9.96 -22.55
C TYR A 651 -31.74 11.10 -22.99
N GLU A 652 -31.84 12.28 -22.40
CA GLU A 652 -30.91 13.39 -22.66
C GLU A 652 -29.44 13.03 -22.36
N ARG A 653 -29.17 12.32 -21.26
CA ARG A 653 -27.83 11.83 -20.94
C ARG A 653 -27.31 10.77 -21.92
N LEU A 654 -28.19 10.05 -22.57
CA LEU A 654 -27.84 9.10 -23.63
C LEU A 654 -27.63 9.79 -24.97
N GLY A 655 -27.98 11.08 -25.10
CA GLY A 655 -27.84 11.85 -26.33
C GLY A 655 -29.11 11.97 -27.14
N PHE A 656 -30.28 11.60 -26.61
CA PHE A 656 -31.56 11.87 -27.27
C PHE A 656 -31.89 13.36 -27.21
N GLU A 657 -32.39 13.89 -28.32
CA GLU A 657 -32.84 15.28 -28.46
C GLU A 657 -34.35 15.32 -28.68
N ALA A 658 -35.03 16.28 -28.07
CA ALA A 658 -36.45 16.49 -28.30
C ALA A 658 -36.66 17.05 -29.71
N VAL A 659 -37.43 16.36 -30.56
CA VAL A 659 -37.67 16.72 -31.97
C VAL A 659 -39.12 17.11 -32.22
N GLY A 660 -40.02 16.92 -31.26
CA GLY A 660 -41.43 17.29 -31.41
C GLY A 660 -42.22 17.03 -30.13
N SER A 661 -43.50 17.44 -30.18
CA SER A 661 -44.49 17.15 -29.12
C SER A 661 -45.81 16.72 -29.77
N ARG A 662 -46.48 15.77 -29.14
CA ARG A 662 -47.83 15.30 -29.53
C ARG A 662 -48.82 15.70 -28.43
N PRO A 663 -49.65 16.76 -28.62
CA PRO A 663 -50.62 17.19 -27.64
C PRO A 663 -51.69 16.12 -27.35
N GLY A 664 -51.98 15.85 -26.10
CA GLY A 664 -53.04 14.92 -25.69
C GLY A 664 -52.74 13.46 -26.04
N TYR A 665 -51.47 13.06 -26.22
CA TYR A 665 -51.08 11.73 -26.61
C TYR A 665 -51.39 10.66 -25.55
N TYR A 666 -51.26 11.03 -24.29
CA TYR A 666 -51.61 10.13 -23.18
C TYR A 666 -53.00 10.48 -22.65
N GLU A 667 -53.82 9.45 -22.38
CA GLU A 667 -55.19 9.63 -21.95
C GLU A 667 -55.36 9.60 -20.42
N ASN A 668 -54.53 8.85 -19.70
CA ASN A 668 -54.64 8.63 -18.24
C ASN A 668 -53.33 8.87 -17.50
N PRO A 669 -53.13 10.00 -16.85
CA PRO A 669 -53.85 11.27 -17.03
C PRO A 669 -53.65 11.87 -18.43
N PRO A 670 -54.57 12.76 -18.91
CA PRO A 670 -54.37 13.46 -20.18
C PRO A 670 -53.12 14.31 -20.15
N GLU A 671 -52.20 14.06 -21.09
CA GLU A 671 -50.89 14.72 -21.11
C GLU A 671 -50.24 14.65 -22.50
N SER A 672 -49.37 15.61 -22.81
CA SER A 672 -48.57 15.61 -24.04
C SER A 672 -47.43 14.60 -23.99
N GLY A 673 -47.13 13.98 -25.15
CA GLY A 673 -45.96 13.20 -25.36
C GLY A 673 -44.84 14.01 -26.01
N ILE A 674 -43.65 13.98 -25.45
CA ILE A 674 -42.47 14.54 -26.08
C ILE A 674 -41.82 13.44 -26.94
N VAL A 675 -41.61 13.74 -28.22
CA VAL A 675 -40.90 12.86 -29.15
C VAL A 675 -39.40 13.17 -29.08
N MET A 676 -38.60 12.18 -28.76
CA MET A 676 -37.14 12.31 -28.68
C MET A 676 -36.47 11.39 -29.70
N ARG A 677 -35.30 11.81 -30.22
CA ARG A 677 -34.54 11.09 -31.24
C ARG A 677 -33.06 11.07 -30.93
N ILE A 678 -32.39 9.95 -31.30
CA ILE A 678 -30.94 9.82 -31.35
C ILE A 678 -30.51 9.12 -32.64
N PHE A 679 -29.30 9.39 -33.11
CA PHE A 679 -28.63 8.60 -34.14
C PHE A 679 -27.48 7.82 -33.48
N SER A 680 -27.49 6.48 -33.56
CA SER A 680 -26.50 5.59 -32.95
C SER A 680 -25.58 4.95 -33.99
#